data_afdbf5f03ed637bcfd950822b8ccea2a
#
_entry.id   afdbf5f03ed637bcfd950822b8ccea2a
#
_cell.length_a   1.000
_cell.length_b   1.000
_cell.length_c   1.000
_cell.angle_alpha   90.00
_cell.angle_beta   90.00
_cell.angle_gamma   90.00
#
_symmetry.space_group_name_H-M   'P 1'
#
loop_
_entity.id
_entity.type
_entity.pdbx_description
1 polymer ?
#
loop_
_entity_poly.entity_id
_entity_poly.type
_entity_poly.pdbx_seq_one_letter_code
_entity_poly.pdbx_strand_id
1 'polypeptide(L)'
;VAGGWAYHHELLVKRRDLITETTKCALAFDVAEVRALAGTRADLHNPVYTRIKERLIRLRVSQPAARFLHLLRHDPVSGQAVFLADSEPEASKDISLPGDVYPEASQMLGLQSILADGKPVVEGPIKDAFGIFVSGYVTVGPVPGVEFLGFDIEARDWARQLWYAAARSAVAGWFVFGFVLAVVIWWRQRSVRESLIRKLYGAVEQSESATMIVNLQSRIEYVNEGLCRQTGYTREELTGRAWWDFRSEKKLPVEVAEIGARVRAGLSWEGQVPNTRKNGQQYPARAVVSPVRGRGEKVVGFIAVFTDISESQRKEQELREAKEQAETADRAKGRFLATMSHEVRTPLNGIVGFTSLLLDTKLTPEQREYVQTIRTSGEALIQLTGDILDFSRIESGRLQLDAAPCDLRANIEDALDIFASRAAEKEVQLLHWVDHDVPAQLMIDGGRLRQVVINLVGNAVKFTSTGEIEVAVRKLTGKSVSVAPFDNGAQGQLVAEFDDGGLTLEFSVRDTGTGIALADCGKLFQPFTQLDPSTVRRYGGAGLGLAISRHLVRLMDGDIRVESEPGRGSTFIFTVRARPAETTPGGESVAGRLSGHKVALAVKHVGLRNELGYLLRQNGAKVMERELGHLADEGWKLAVVDCDATLVQKLETAEPDPHWQPECMFGLVAINLGPQERQSLRRHFRMLLNRPVHHRTLLDLLVKASEGLAGNTTTPPFFLAKGLNVLVVEDDTVLQRLISATLTTFGCHCHFAPNGRVGIEVAGAGKYDLILMDLHMPEMDGLTAVKQIRAGEAGRQNRDIWIAAITADHRPEMKEMALIAGVNDFLTKPLRLADIEAALQRFLDARKMALHPALG
;
A
#
# COMPACT_ATOMS: atom_id res chain seq x y z
N VAL A 1 39.79 -39.11 32.64
CA VAL A 1 38.62 -38.93 33.58
C VAL A 1 38.99 -37.96 34.67
N ALA A 2 40.12 -38.13 35.35
CA ALA A 2 40.56 -37.23 36.44
C ALA A 2 40.82 -35.77 35.93
N GLY A 3 41.44 -35.60 34.76
CA GLY A 3 41.66 -34.30 34.18
C GLY A 3 40.36 -33.63 33.68
N GLY A 4 39.43 -34.40 33.15
CA GLY A 4 38.12 -33.87 32.74
C GLY A 4 37.23 -33.51 33.93
N TRP A 5 37.28 -34.29 35.00
CA TRP A 5 36.56 -33.96 36.23
C TRP A 5 37.13 -32.69 36.88
N ALA A 6 38.47 -32.61 36.98
CA ALA A 6 39.15 -31.45 37.49
C ALA A 6 38.86 -30.20 36.64
N TYR A 7 38.86 -30.35 35.31
CA TYR A 7 38.49 -29.27 34.37
C TYR A 7 37.04 -28.85 34.57
N HIS A 8 36.12 -29.82 34.61
CA HIS A 8 34.69 -29.49 34.76
C HIS A 8 34.36 -28.91 36.14
N HIS A 9 34.98 -29.47 37.20
CA HIS A 9 34.86 -28.94 38.54
C HIS A 9 35.39 -27.49 38.58
N GLU A 10 36.59 -27.26 38.06
CA GLU A 10 37.18 -25.93 38.00
C GLU A 10 36.35 -24.96 37.13
N LEU A 11 35.78 -25.46 36.02
CA LEU A 11 34.86 -24.69 35.19
C LEU A 11 33.62 -24.27 35.95
N LEU A 12 33.00 -25.15 36.71
CA LEU A 12 31.86 -24.84 37.56
C LEU A 12 32.20 -23.84 38.67
N VAL A 13 33.36 -24.03 39.31
CA VAL A 13 33.87 -23.10 40.32
C VAL A 13 34.07 -21.72 39.70
N LYS A 14 34.80 -21.65 38.58
CA LYS A 14 35.06 -20.38 37.90
C LYS A 14 33.82 -19.70 37.38
N ARG A 15 32.84 -20.44 36.86
CA ARG A 15 31.55 -19.89 36.49
C ARG A 15 30.82 -19.28 37.67
N ARG A 16 30.85 -19.97 38.83
CA ARG A 16 30.27 -19.45 40.07
C ARG A 16 31.01 -18.20 40.57
N ASP A 17 32.34 -18.21 40.49
CA ASP A 17 33.17 -17.07 40.87
C ASP A 17 32.88 -15.87 39.97
N LEU A 18 32.79 -16.08 38.65
CA LEU A 18 32.46 -15.02 37.72
C LEU A 18 31.05 -14.44 37.98
N ILE A 19 30.07 -15.30 38.21
CA ILE A 19 28.73 -14.84 38.62
C ILE A 19 28.80 -14.00 39.90
N THR A 20 29.56 -14.48 40.89
CA THR A 20 29.71 -13.80 42.17
C THR A 20 30.35 -12.43 41.99
N GLU A 21 31.43 -12.33 41.22
CA GLU A 21 32.10 -11.04 40.95
C GLU A 21 31.24 -10.12 40.10
N THR A 22 30.58 -10.64 39.08
CA THR A 22 29.62 -9.85 38.29
C THR A 22 28.49 -9.29 39.15
N THR A 23 27.95 -10.12 40.06
CA THR A 23 26.88 -9.72 40.97
C THR A 23 27.37 -8.61 41.94
N LYS A 24 28.57 -8.74 42.50
CA LYS A 24 29.18 -7.69 43.33
C LYS A 24 29.32 -6.37 42.54
N CYS A 25 29.76 -6.46 41.30
CA CYS A 25 29.87 -5.27 40.45
C CYS A 25 28.49 -4.66 40.16
N ALA A 26 27.47 -5.49 39.92
CA ALA A 26 26.10 -5.00 39.65
C ALA A 26 25.48 -4.30 40.86
N LEU A 27 25.72 -4.77 42.08
CA LEU A 27 25.26 -4.14 43.31
C LEU A 27 25.85 -2.74 43.56
N ALA A 28 26.89 -2.37 42.83
CA ALA A 28 27.46 -1.04 42.90
C ALA A 28 26.65 0.02 42.15
N PHE A 29 25.64 -0.38 41.40
CA PHE A 29 24.83 0.54 40.61
C PHE A 29 23.43 0.75 41.20
N ASP A 30 23.01 2.00 41.27
CA ASP A 30 21.63 2.35 41.59
C ASP A 30 20.73 2.11 40.37
N VAL A 31 19.69 1.33 40.57
CA VAL A 31 18.74 0.97 39.53
C VAL A 31 18.09 2.21 38.92
N ALA A 32 17.79 3.24 39.74
CA ALA A 32 17.19 4.47 39.28
C ALA A 32 18.14 5.28 38.39
N GLU A 33 19.45 5.32 38.75
CA GLU A 33 20.47 5.97 37.93
C GLU A 33 20.62 5.27 36.56
N VAL A 34 20.65 3.94 36.52
CA VAL A 34 20.78 3.19 35.27
C VAL A 34 19.56 3.36 34.38
N ARG A 35 18.37 3.37 34.96
CA ARG A 35 17.12 3.61 34.23
C ARG A 35 16.97 5.02 33.71
N ALA A 36 17.63 5.99 34.31
CA ALA A 36 17.63 7.38 33.86
C ALA A 36 18.40 7.61 32.53
N LEU A 37 19.21 6.64 32.10
CA LEU A 37 19.87 6.69 30.81
C LEU A 37 18.88 6.30 29.71
N ALA A 38 18.88 7.04 28.61
CA ALA A 38 18.03 6.79 27.46
C ALA A 38 18.53 5.63 26.58
N GLY A 39 19.82 5.30 26.66
CA GLY A 39 20.47 4.34 25.75
C GLY A 39 20.70 4.92 24.37
N THR A 40 20.99 6.20 24.26
CA THR A 40 21.23 6.91 23.01
C THR A 40 22.47 7.80 23.13
N ARG A 41 22.96 8.32 22.00
CA ARG A 41 24.10 9.27 21.99
C ARG A 41 23.86 10.54 22.84
N ALA A 42 22.62 10.87 23.11
CA ALA A 42 22.28 12.01 23.95
C ALA A 42 22.77 11.83 25.41
N ASP A 43 22.91 10.58 25.86
CA ASP A 43 23.41 10.27 27.20
C ASP A 43 24.85 10.73 27.42
N LEU A 44 25.66 10.93 26.40
CA LEU A 44 27.03 11.44 26.49
C LEU A 44 27.11 12.80 27.22
N HIS A 45 26.05 13.57 27.18
CA HIS A 45 25.93 14.84 27.90
C HIS A 45 25.20 14.75 29.25
N ASN A 46 24.77 13.53 29.64
CA ASN A 46 24.03 13.28 30.86
C ASN A 46 25.00 13.12 32.07
N PRO A 47 24.90 13.93 33.12
CA PRO A 47 25.74 13.76 34.28
C PRO A 47 25.63 12.40 34.96
N VAL A 48 24.51 11.69 34.79
CA VAL A 48 24.34 10.34 35.32
C VAL A 48 25.20 9.36 34.52
N TYR A 49 25.31 9.52 33.23
CA TYR A 49 26.19 8.71 32.37
C TYR A 49 27.64 8.82 32.81
N THR A 50 28.13 10.03 33.03
CA THR A 50 29.53 10.29 33.50
C THR A 50 29.79 9.56 34.78
N ARG A 51 28.91 9.66 35.80
CA ARG A 51 29.05 8.97 37.06
C ARG A 51 29.06 7.43 36.93
N ILE A 52 28.17 6.89 36.11
CA ILE A 52 28.11 5.45 35.83
C ILE A 52 29.38 5.01 35.11
N LYS A 53 29.81 5.73 34.09
CA LYS A 53 31.05 5.48 33.34
C LYS A 53 32.28 5.42 34.24
N GLU A 54 32.49 6.45 35.08
CA GLU A 54 33.59 6.47 36.05
C GLU A 54 33.53 5.32 37.04
N ARG A 55 32.33 4.94 37.48
CA ARG A 55 32.11 3.80 38.34
C ARG A 55 32.52 2.47 37.71
N LEU A 56 32.12 2.25 36.44
CA LEU A 56 32.54 1.11 35.64
C LEU A 56 34.04 1.05 35.48
N ILE A 57 34.72 2.16 35.17
CA ILE A 57 36.18 2.24 35.04
C ILE A 57 36.84 1.87 36.39
N ARG A 58 36.37 2.44 37.51
CA ARG A 58 36.92 2.10 38.83
C ARG A 58 36.71 0.63 39.20
N LEU A 59 35.55 0.07 38.92
CA LEU A 59 35.28 -1.36 39.18
C LEU A 59 36.17 -2.25 38.31
N ARG A 60 36.37 -1.94 37.03
CA ARG A 60 37.29 -2.70 36.18
C ARG A 60 38.72 -2.69 36.71
N VAL A 61 39.22 -1.54 37.12
CA VAL A 61 40.57 -1.44 37.71
C VAL A 61 40.69 -2.29 38.98
N SER A 62 39.63 -2.39 39.78
CA SER A 62 39.61 -3.22 40.99
C SER A 62 39.50 -4.73 40.73
N GLN A 63 39.13 -5.10 39.51
CA GLN A 63 38.89 -6.47 39.07
C GLN A 63 39.91 -6.89 37.98
N PRO A 64 41.11 -7.36 38.35
CA PRO A 64 42.16 -7.66 37.38
C PRO A 64 41.80 -8.69 36.31
N ALA A 65 40.81 -9.52 36.58
CA ALA A 65 40.30 -10.51 35.60
C ALA A 65 39.37 -9.89 34.57
N ALA A 66 38.79 -8.72 34.84
CA ALA A 66 37.87 -8.07 33.89
C ALA A 66 38.61 -7.42 32.74
N ARG A 67 38.33 -7.86 31.53
CA ARG A 67 38.77 -7.14 30.32
C ARG A 67 37.83 -5.96 30.05
N PHE A 68 36.51 -6.22 30.10
CA PHE A 68 35.48 -5.20 29.99
C PHE A 68 34.44 -5.37 31.09
N LEU A 69 33.85 -4.24 31.49
CA LEU A 69 32.60 -4.16 32.23
C LEU A 69 31.67 -3.23 31.44
N HIS A 70 30.49 -3.66 31.16
CA HIS A 70 29.54 -2.87 30.40
C HIS A 70 28.12 -3.06 30.92
N LEU A 71 27.36 -1.98 30.82
CA LEU A 71 25.91 -1.96 31.08
C LEU A 71 25.16 -1.98 29.78
N LEU A 72 24.23 -2.88 29.69
CA LEU A 72 23.39 -3.09 28.51
C LEU A 72 21.93 -2.94 28.89
N ARG A 73 21.11 -2.55 27.93
CA ARG A 73 19.65 -2.58 28.01
C ARG A 73 19.12 -3.42 26.87
N HIS A 74 18.25 -4.35 27.17
CA HIS A 74 17.48 -5.09 26.17
C HIS A 74 16.22 -4.30 25.82
N ASP A 75 16.04 -4.03 24.55
CA ASP A 75 14.81 -3.45 24.03
C ASP A 75 13.82 -4.57 23.68
N PRO A 76 12.70 -4.71 24.39
CA PRO A 76 11.75 -5.77 24.16
C PRO A 76 11.00 -5.64 22.81
N VAL A 77 11.05 -4.48 22.15
CA VAL A 77 10.40 -4.24 20.87
C VAL A 77 11.27 -4.69 19.71
N SER A 78 12.54 -4.28 19.72
CA SER A 78 13.49 -4.66 18.66
C SER A 78 14.18 -6.01 18.91
N GLY A 79 14.14 -6.52 20.14
CA GLY A 79 14.87 -7.72 20.55
C GLY A 79 16.39 -7.54 20.65
N GLN A 80 16.88 -6.31 20.52
CA GLN A 80 18.31 -5.99 20.53
C GLN A 80 18.77 -5.54 21.91
N ALA A 81 20.04 -5.79 22.22
CA ALA A 81 20.70 -5.19 23.37
C ALA A 81 21.52 -3.99 22.92
N VAL A 82 21.41 -2.88 23.64
CA VAL A 82 22.16 -1.66 23.38
C VAL A 82 23.03 -1.31 24.56
N PHE A 83 24.21 -0.78 24.29
CA PHE A 83 25.11 -0.30 25.33
C PHE A 83 24.53 0.95 26.00
N LEU A 84 24.48 0.93 27.32
CA LEU A 84 24.23 2.13 28.14
C LEU A 84 25.54 2.81 28.52
N ALA A 85 26.53 2.03 28.94
CA ALA A 85 27.89 2.47 29.25
C ALA A 85 28.83 1.28 29.28
N ASP A 86 30.12 1.50 29.05
CA ASP A 86 31.19 0.52 29.22
C ASP A 86 32.31 1.04 30.11
N SER A 87 33.29 0.17 30.44
CA SER A 87 34.42 0.50 31.29
C SER A 87 35.65 1.01 30.56
N GLU A 88 35.58 1.19 29.21
CA GLU A 88 36.71 1.69 28.45
C GLU A 88 36.83 3.22 28.58
N PRO A 89 38.08 3.78 28.70
CA PRO A 89 38.28 5.23 28.64
C PRO A 89 37.81 5.83 27.30
N GLU A 90 37.47 7.10 27.30
CA GLU A 90 36.99 7.81 26.09
C GLU A 90 37.98 7.79 24.91
N ALA A 91 39.29 7.67 25.20
CA ALA A 91 40.33 7.57 24.17
C ALA A 91 40.57 6.12 23.68
N SER A 92 39.85 5.13 24.22
CA SER A 92 40.00 3.72 23.80
C SER A 92 39.41 3.49 22.42
N LYS A 93 40.09 2.63 21.63
CA LYS A 93 39.53 2.16 20.35
C LYS A 93 38.42 1.12 20.55
N ASP A 94 38.36 0.51 21.71
CA ASP A 94 37.45 -0.57 22.07
C ASP A 94 36.23 -0.03 22.85
N ILE A 95 36.01 1.30 22.82
CA ILE A 95 34.88 1.93 23.54
C ILE A 95 33.55 1.67 22.81
N SER A 96 32.56 1.25 23.55
CA SER A 96 31.16 1.20 23.11
C SER A 96 30.40 2.40 23.67
N LEU A 97 29.76 3.14 22.77
CA LEU A 97 29.04 4.35 23.14
C LEU A 97 27.56 4.07 23.41
N PRO A 98 26.87 4.92 24.20
CA PRO A 98 25.44 4.73 24.43
C PRO A 98 24.65 4.69 23.13
N GLY A 99 23.85 3.65 22.97
CA GLY A 99 23.05 3.40 21.79
C GLY A 99 23.73 2.51 20.74
N ASP A 100 25.01 2.13 20.93
CA ASP A 100 25.60 1.07 20.07
C ASP A 100 24.87 -0.24 20.34
N VAL A 101 24.56 -0.93 19.25
CA VAL A 101 23.91 -2.24 19.34
C VAL A 101 24.95 -3.31 19.63
N TYR A 102 24.61 -4.25 20.50
CA TYR A 102 25.39 -5.45 20.72
C TYR A 102 24.81 -6.60 19.88
N PRO A 103 25.32 -6.82 18.66
CA PRO A 103 24.70 -7.74 17.70
C PRO A 103 24.68 -9.18 18.17
N GLU A 104 25.69 -9.58 18.94
CA GLU A 104 25.85 -10.94 19.44
C GLU A 104 24.78 -11.30 20.48
N ALA A 105 24.19 -10.31 21.11
CA ALA A 105 23.15 -10.51 22.14
C ALA A 105 21.97 -11.36 21.66
N SER A 106 21.60 -11.25 20.41
CA SER A 106 20.49 -12.00 19.81
C SER A 106 20.78 -13.51 19.68
N GLN A 107 22.05 -13.90 19.71
CA GLN A 107 22.51 -15.27 19.57
C GLN A 107 22.85 -15.94 20.93
N MET A 108 22.80 -15.16 22.00
CA MET A 108 23.16 -15.61 23.34
C MET A 108 22.00 -16.29 24.06
N LEU A 109 22.01 -17.62 24.16
CA LEU A 109 20.97 -18.40 24.88
C LEU A 109 20.88 -18.03 26.38
N GLY A 110 22.00 -17.74 27.01
CA GLY A 110 22.07 -17.32 28.40
C GLY A 110 21.43 -15.95 28.63
N LEU A 111 21.58 -15.04 27.69
CA LEU A 111 20.93 -13.73 27.76
C LEU A 111 19.41 -13.87 27.66
N GLN A 112 18.91 -14.74 26.82
CA GLN A 112 17.48 -15.07 26.75
C GLN A 112 16.97 -15.66 28.09
N SER A 113 17.79 -16.48 28.77
CA SER A 113 17.43 -17.02 30.08
C SER A 113 17.38 -15.94 31.16
N ILE A 114 18.36 -15.02 31.18
CA ILE A 114 18.37 -13.94 32.17
C ILE A 114 17.17 -12.98 31.97
N LEU A 115 16.73 -12.79 30.73
CA LEU A 115 15.53 -11.99 30.39
C LEU A 115 14.24 -12.70 30.84
N ALA A 116 14.22 -14.06 30.84
CA ALA A 116 13.06 -14.84 31.22
C ALA A 116 12.88 -14.99 32.74
N ASP A 117 13.93 -15.30 33.48
CA ASP A 117 13.87 -15.64 34.93
C ASP A 117 14.78 -14.80 35.83
N GLY A 118 15.56 -13.88 35.23
CA GLY A 118 16.44 -12.96 35.93
C GLY A 118 17.65 -13.61 36.63
N LYS A 119 17.91 -14.90 36.40
CA LYS A 119 19.06 -15.58 37.05
C LYS A 119 20.35 -15.17 36.37
N PRO A 120 21.42 -14.95 37.17
CA PRO A 120 22.74 -14.71 36.65
C PRO A 120 23.24 -15.84 35.76
N VAL A 121 23.88 -15.50 34.67
CA VAL A 121 24.39 -16.47 33.71
C VAL A 121 25.86 -16.20 33.36
N VAL A 122 26.58 -17.26 33.03
CA VAL A 122 27.89 -17.17 32.39
C VAL A 122 27.80 -17.79 31.02
N GLU A 123 28.21 -17.04 30.06
CA GLU A 123 28.15 -17.41 28.66
C GLU A 123 29.53 -17.29 28.00
N GLY A 124 29.75 -18.04 26.97
CA GLY A 124 31.02 -18.00 26.26
C GLY A 124 31.82 -19.30 26.33
N PRO A 125 32.93 -19.33 25.61
CA PRO A 125 33.58 -18.19 24.93
C PRO A 125 32.82 -17.74 23.68
N ILE A 126 32.58 -16.43 23.57
CA ILE A 126 31.90 -15.79 22.43
C ILE A 126 32.89 -14.86 21.74
N LYS A 127 32.83 -14.85 20.41
CA LYS A 127 33.63 -13.94 19.60
C LYS A 127 32.78 -12.75 19.18
N ASP A 128 33.21 -11.56 19.59
CA ASP A 128 32.65 -10.29 19.19
C ASP A 128 33.67 -9.44 18.41
N ALA A 129 33.34 -8.17 18.18
CA ALA A 129 34.20 -7.22 17.47
C ALA A 129 35.54 -6.93 18.22
N PHE A 130 35.60 -7.15 19.54
CA PHE A 130 36.74 -6.80 20.40
C PHE A 130 37.61 -8.03 20.77
N GLY A 131 37.13 -9.22 20.53
CA GLY A 131 37.90 -10.42 20.85
C GLY A 131 37.05 -11.67 21.06
N ILE A 132 37.57 -12.57 21.93
CA ILE A 132 36.86 -13.76 22.36
C ILE A 132 36.81 -13.74 23.89
N PHE A 133 35.61 -13.69 24.44
CA PHE A 133 35.39 -13.50 25.87
C PHE A 133 34.51 -14.61 26.47
N VAL A 134 34.68 -14.83 27.77
CA VAL A 134 33.68 -15.50 28.61
C VAL A 134 33.06 -14.44 29.49
N SER A 135 31.77 -14.28 29.40
CA SER A 135 31.03 -13.17 29.97
C SER A 135 30.08 -13.64 31.05
N GLY A 136 30.11 -12.98 32.21
CA GLY A 136 29.09 -13.10 33.24
C GLY A 136 28.05 -11.99 33.08
N TYR A 137 26.77 -12.33 33.03
CA TYR A 137 25.67 -11.38 32.96
C TYR A 137 24.78 -11.45 34.19
N VAL A 138 24.41 -10.30 34.73
CA VAL A 138 23.56 -10.17 35.92
C VAL A 138 22.62 -8.98 35.71
N THR A 139 21.36 -9.11 36.09
CA THR A 139 20.39 -7.99 36.01
C THR A 139 20.75 -6.92 37.04
N VAL A 140 20.57 -5.67 36.65
CA VAL A 140 20.69 -4.50 37.53
C VAL A 140 19.29 -4.10 37.97
N GLY A 141 18.84 -4.60 39.11
CA GLY A 141 17.51 -4.34 39.67
C GLY A 141 16.59 -5.54 39.77
N PRO A 142 15.34 -5.35 40.25
CA PRO A 142 14.39 -6.44 40.42
C PRO A 142 13.92 -6.99 39.06
N VAL A 143 13.78 -8.28 38.98
CA VAL A 143 13.35 -9.05 37.81
C VAL A 143 11.86 -8.78 37.51
N PRO A 144 11.49 -8.72 36.21
CA PRO A 144 12.34 -8.81 35.01
C PRO A 144 12.96 -7.45 34.69
N GLY A 145 14.26 -7.36 34.81
CA GLY A 145 15.01 -6.15 34.45
C GLY A 145 15.34 -6.17 32.96
N VAL A 146 15.22 -5.01 32.35
CA VAL A 146 15.64 -4.76 30.97
C VAL A 146 17.14 -4.46 30.92
N GLU A 147 17.71 -4.04 32.08
CA GLU A 147 19.11 -3.64 32.24
C GLU A 147 19.93 -4.75 32.88
N PHE A 148 21.12 -4.98 32.37
CA PHE A 148 22.05 -5.98 32.90
C PHE A 148 23.51 -5.53 32.78
N LEU A 149 24.34 -6.01 33.71
CA LEU A 149 25.79 -5.81 33.74
C LEU A 149 26.47 -7.02 33.10
N GLY A 150 27.32 -6.79 32.11
CA GLY A 150 28.26 -7.74 31.54
C GLY A 150 29.66 -7.58 32.14
N PHE A 151 30.30 -8.70 32.48
CA PHE A 151 31.66 -8.81 32.96
C PHE A 151 32.42 -9.79 32.06
N ASP A 152 33.32 -9.27 31.23
CA ASP A 152 34.04 -10.04 30.22
C ASP A 152 35.46 -10.40 30.68
N ILE A 153 35.80 -11.66 30.51
CA ILE A 153 37.15 -12.18 30.72
C ILE A 153 37.69 -12.71 29.38
N GLU A 154 38.92 -12.38 29.01
CA GLU A 154 39.54 -12.94 27.80
C GLU A 154 39.50 -14.46 27.81
N ALA A 155 39.00 -15.05 26.75
CA ALA A 155 38.87 -16.52 26.65
C ALA A 155 40.23 -17.24 26.74
N ARG A 156 41.33 -16.58 26.35
CA ARG A 156 42.70 -17.09 26.54
C ARG A 156 43.07 -17.24 28.02
N ASP A 157 42.78 -16.22 28.82
CA ASP A 157 43.11 -16.25 30.26
C ASP A 157 42.22 -17.21 31.01
N TRP A 158 40.94 -17.24 30.64
CA TRP A 158 39.99 -18.25 31.14
C TRP A 158 40.42 -19.67 30.82
N ALA A 159 40.78 -19.94 29.56
CA ALA A 159 41.22 -21.25 29.10
C ALA A 159 42.55 -21.65 29.71
N ARG A 160 43.53 -20.74 29.87
CA ARG A 160 44.83 -21.00 30.49
C ARG A 160 44.67 -21.45 31.94
N GLN A 161 43.86 -20.77 32.71
CA GLN A 161 43.60 -21.15 34.11
C GLN A 161 42.93 -22.53 34.23
N LEU A 162 41.98 -22.84 33.35
CA LEU A 162 41.36 -24.16 33.29
C LEU A 162 42.33 -25.25 32.86
N TRP A 163 43.26 -24.92 31.94
CA TRP A 163 44.26 -25.88 31.46
C TRP A 163 45.31 -26.22 32.51
N TYR A 164 45.77 -25.26 33.31
CA TYR A 164 46.74 -25.52 34.40
C TYR A 164 46.14 -26.40 35.49
N ALA A 165 44.88 -26.23 35.85
CA ALA A 165 44.19 -27.07 36.81
C ALA A 165 44.02 -28.51 36.26
N ALA A 166 43.72 -28.67 35.00
CA ALA A 166 43.58 -29.96 34.34
C ALA A 166 44.93 -30.71 34.23
N ALA A 167 46.02 -29.99 33.89
CA ALA A 167 47.34 -30.59 33.68
C ALA A 167 47.94 -31.19 34.99
N ARG A 168 47.75 -30.52 36.13
CA ARG A 168 48.24 -31.02 37.46
C ARG A 168 47.59 -32.34 37.84
N SER A 169 46.31 -32.54 37.50
CA SER A 169 45.53 -33.74 37.81
C SER A 169 45.85 -34.89 36.82
N ALA A 170 46.29 -34.60 35.62
CA ALA A 170 46.50 -35.60 34.56
C ALA A 170 47.75 -36.48 34.81
N VAL A 171 48.80 -35.90 35.37
CA VAL A 171 50.11 -36.66 35.56
C VAL A 171 49.98 -37.74 36.57
N ALA A 172 49.21 -37.63 37.68
CA ALA A 172 49.04 -38.63 38.70
C ALA A 172 48.11 -39.77 38.29
N GLY A 173 47.16 -39.54 37.35
CA GLY A 173 46.16 -40.53 36.96
C GLY A 173 46.54 -41.47 35.83
N TRP A 174 47.63 -41.16 35.07
CA TRP A 174 47.91 -41.82 33.79
C TRP A 174 48.31 -43.32 33.95
N PHE A 175 49.03 -43.67 35.04
CA PHE A 175 49.47 -45.06 35.25
C PHE A 175 48.37 -45.97 35.77
N VAL A 176 47.47 -45.51 36.63
CA VAL A 176 46.31 -46.29 37.09
C VAL A 176 45.25 -46.38 36.03
N PHE A 177 45.15 -45.31 35.18
CA PHE A 177 44.19 -45.21 34.13
C PHE A 177 44.42 -46.19 32.97
N GLY A 178 45.68 -46.48 32.60
CA GLY A 178 45.99 -47.37 31.47
C GLY A 178 45.46 -48.79 31.69
N PHE A 179 45.60 -49.33 32.91
CA PHE A 179 45.13 -50.69 33.22
C PHE A 179 43.58 -50.72 33.40
N VAL A 180 43.06 -49.80 34.14
CA VAL A 180 41.60 -49.66 34.34
C VAL A 180 40.93 -49.34 32.99
N LEU A 181 41.59 -48.50 32.16
CA LEU A 181 41.08 -48.14 30.84
C LEU A 181 40.97 -49.36 29.89
N ALA A 182 41.98 -50.26 29.89
CA ALA A 182 41.93 -51.49 29.08
C ALA A 182 40.76 -52.39 29.46
N VAL A 183 40.58 -52.62 30.80
CA VAL A 183 39.45 -53.44 31.31
C VAL A 183 38.11 -52.72 31.09
N VAL A 184 38.06 -51.39 31.29
CA VAL A 184 36.85 -50.57 31.09
C VAL A 184 36.51 -50.47 29.60
N ILE A 185 37.53 -50.32 28.73
CA ILE A 185 37.27 -50.28 27.25
C ILE A 185 36.70 -51.63 26.79
N TRP A 186 37.28 -52.77 27.25
CA TRP A 186 36.74 -54.08 26.89
C TRP A 186 35.30 -54.30 27.41
N TRP A 187 35.05 -53.94 28.67
CA TRP A 187 33.74 -54.05 29.30
C TRP A 187 32.76 -53.05 28.70
N ARG A 188 33.23 -51.77 28.40
CA ARG A 188 32.44 -50.74 27.80
C ARG A 188 32.08 -51.05 26.34
N GLN A 189 33.01 -51.62 25.56
CA GLN A 189 32.70 -52.02 24.17
C GLN A 189 31.60 -53.09 24.13
N ARG A 190 31.61 -54.01 25.10
CA ARG A 190 30.58 -55.03 25.22
C ARG A 190 29.25 -54.44 25.72
N SER A 191 29.31 -53.66 26.78
CA SER A 191 28.14 -53.00 27.39
C SER A 191 27.50 -51.92 26.48
N VAL A 192 28.33 -51.12 25.79
CA VAL A 192 27.83 -50.13 24.80
C VAL A 192 27.15 -50.82 23.64
N ARG A 193 27.69 -51.94 23.15
CA ARG A 193 27.06 -52.72 22.05
C ARG A 193 25.70 -53.27 22.49
N GLU A 194 25.64 -53.91 23.67
CA GLU A 194 24.38 -54.45 24.20
C GLU A 194 23.37 -53.33 24.55
N SER A 195 23.87 -52.21 25.08
CA SER A 195 23.03 -51.06 25.39
C SER A 195 22.52 -50.38 24.12
N LEU A 196 23.36 -50.23 23.09
CA LEU A 196 22.96 -49.67 21.80
C LEU A 196 21.91 -50.54 21.10
N ILE A 197 22.15 -51.89 21.09
CA ILE A 197 21.18 -52.83 20.52
C ILE A 197 19.85 -52.76 21.27
N ARG A 198 19.86 -52.74 22.62
CA ARG A 198 18.63 -52.59 23.41
C ARG A 198 17.94 -51.25 23.18
N LYS A 199 18.70 -50.13 23.04
CA LYS A 199 18.12 -48.83 22.75
C LYS A 199 17.53 -48.81 21.37
N LEU A 200 18.23 -49.33 20.35
CA LEU A 200 17.71 -49.40 18.98
C LEU A 200 16.47 -50.28 18.89
N TYR A 201 16.52 -51.47 19.53
CA TYR A 201 15.37 -52.37 19.60
C TYR A 201 14.19 -51.70 20.32
N GLY A 202 14.43 -51.05 21.46
CA GLY A 202 13.40 -50.31 22.19
C GLY A 202 12.83 -49.16 21.40
N ALA A 203 13.68 -48.44 20.67
CA ALA A 203 13.24 -47.31 19.81
C ALA A 203 12.35 -47.80 18.65
N VAL A 204 12.70 -48.91 18.00
CA VAL A 204 11.87 -49.49 16.94
C VAL A 204 10.60 -50.09 17.53
N GLU A 205 10.69 -50.79 18.68
CA GLU A 205 9.55 -51.42 19.33
C GLU A 205 8.50 -50.42 19.83
N GLN A 206 8.96 -49.29 20.41
CA GLN A 206 8.07 -48.23 20.90
C GLN A 206 7.66 -47.20 19.84
N SER A 207 8.18 -47.32 18.60
CA SER A 207 7.80 -46.45 17.52
C SER A 207 6.30 -46.60 17.19
N GLU A 208 5.64 -45.47 17.02
CA GLU A 208 4.26 -45.44 16.53
C GLU A 208 4.15 -45.88 15.06
N SER A 209 5.22 -45.74 14.29
CA SER A 209 5.29 -46.21 12.92
C SER A 209 5.30 -47.73 12.86
N ALA A 210 4.36 -48.30 12.16
CA ALA A 210 4.26 -49.74 11.96
C ALA A 210 5.47 -50.29 11.16
N THR A 211 6.30 -51.09 11.79
CA THR A 211 7.56 -51.56 11.19
C THR A 211 7.58 -53.06 11.14
N MET A 212 7.99 -53.65 9.98
CA MET A 212 8.29 -55.07 9.85
C MET A 212 9.62 -55.30 9.15
N ILE A 213 10.26 -56.42 9.48
CA ILE A 213 11.43 -56.94 8.76
C ILE A 213 11.05 -58.27 8.14
N VAL A 214 11.43 -58.42 6.88
CA VAL A 214 11.05 -59.55 6.01
C VAL A 214 12.33 -60.15 5.43
N ASN A 215 12.47 -61.48 5.40
CA ASN A 215 13.62 -62.15 4.80
C ASN A 215 13.50 -62.23 3.24
N LEU A 216 14.53 -62.80 2.62
CA LEU A 216 14.56 -62.95 1.12
C LEU A 216 13.46 -63.87 0.57
N GLN A 217 12.89 -64.74 1.40
CA GLN A 217 11.74 -65.56 1.07
C GLN A 217 10.41 -64.88 1.33
N SER A 218 10.45 -63.58 1.60
CA SER A 218 9.28 -62.75 1.84
C SER A 218 8.48 -63.12 3.11
N ARG A 219 9.10 -63.76 4.08
CA ARG A 219 8.50 -64.10 5.38
C ARG A 219 8.88 -63.07 6.44
N ILE A 220 7.94 -62.71 7.28
CA ILE A 220 8.10 -61.73 8.35
C ILE A 220 8.98 -62.38 9.43
N GLU A 221 10.12 -61.76 9.74
CA GLU A 221 11.02 -62.14 10.81
C GLU A 221 10.81 -61.31 12.09
N TYR A 222 10.38 -60.06 11.92
CA TYR A 222 10.14 -59.15 13.02
C TYR A 222 9.03 -58.17 12.73
N VAL A 223 8.22 -57.86 13.73
CA VAL A 223 7.24 -56.77 13.74
C VAL A 223 7.31 -56.02 15.05
N ASN A 224 7.16 -54.70 15.02
CA ASN A 224 7.07 -53.89 16.20
C ASN A 224 5.63 -53.79 16.74
N GLU A 225 5.51 -53.27 17.97
CA GLU A 225 4.21 -53.08 18.62
C GLU A 225 3.32 -52.08 17.81
N GLY A 226 3.94 -51.13 17.11
CA GLY A 226 3.25 -50.18 16.21
C GLY A 226 2.48 -50.92 15.13
N LEU A 227 3.07 -51.94 14.45
CA LEU A 227 2.41 -52.72 13.44
C LEU A 227 1.25 -53.54 14.00
N CYS A 228 1.45 -54.16 15.16
CA CYS A 228 0.41 -54.93 15.85
C CYS A 228 -0.82 -54.05 16.17
N ARG A 229 -0.58 -52.84 16.77
CA ARG A 229 -1.63 -51.90 17.09
C ARG A 229 -2.37 -51.39 15.83
N GLN A 230 -1.61 -51.07 14.79
CA GLN A 230 -2.19 -50.48 13.58
C GLN A 230 -2.99 -51.52 12.80
N THR A 231 -2.55 -52.79 12.76
CA THR A 231 -3.22 -53.83 11.99
C THR A 231 -4.22 -54.65 12.80
N GLY A 232 -4.07 -54.75 14.13
CA GLY A 232 -4.90 -55.52 15.03
C GLY A 232 -4.51 -56.99 15.09
N TYR A 233 -3.40 -57.42 14.44
CA TYR A 233 -2.84 -58.75 14.56
C TYR A 233 -1.83 -58.84 15.68
N THR A 234 -1.71 -60.00 16.29
CA THR A 234 -0.65 -60.25 17.27
C THR A 234 0.69 -60.57 16.58
N ARG A 235 1.80 -60.41 17.28
CA ARG A 235 3.12 -60.72 16.75
C ARG A 235 3.25 -62.20 16.31
N GLU A 236 2.69 -63.11 17.10
CA GLU A 236 2.70 -64.55 16.82
C GLU A 236 1.91 -64.86 15.56
N GLU A 237 0.83 -64.15 15.29
CA GLU A 237 0.03 -64.31 14.08
C GLU A 237 0.75 -63.84 12.83
N LEU A 238 1.63 -62.82 12.95
CA LEU A 238 2.35 -62.20 11.83
C LEU A 238 3.70 -62.88 11.56
N THR A 239 4.45 -63.33 12.58
CA THR A 239 5.80 -63.86 12.44
C THR A 239 5.76 -65.16 11.65
N GLY A 240 6.65 -65.29 10.67
CA GLY A 240 6.77 -66.51 9.80
C GLY A 240 5.81 -66.56 8.63
N ARG A 241 4.77 -65.75 8.61
CA ARG A 241 3.85 -65.63 7.45
C ARG A 241 4.46 -64.78 6.33
N ALA A 242 3.93 -64.92 5.14
CA ALA A 242 4.28 -64.04 4.04
C ALA A 242 3.63 -62.67 4.26
N TRP A 243 4.36 -61.59 4.03
CA TRP A 243 3.93 -60.23 4.39
C TRP A 243 2.68 -59.74 3.61
N TRP A 244 2.29 -60.44 2.53
CA TRP A 244 1.07 -60.17 1.77
C TRP A 244 -0.16 -60.98 2.22
N ASP A 245 0.00 -62.00 3.13
CA ASP A 245 -1.10 -62.90 3.53
C ASP A 245 -2.22 -62.17 4.32
N PHE A 246 -1.94 -61.01 4.85
CA PHE A 246 -2.92 -60.18 5.57
C PHE A 246 -3.47 -59.00 4.75
N ARG A 247 -3.29 -59.00 3.44
CA ARG A 247 -3.98 -58.07 2.53
C ARG A 247 -5.27 -58.69 2.01
N SER A 248 -6.31 -57.88 1.81
CA SER A 248 -7.63 -58.36 1.43
C SER A 248 -7.70 -59.00 0.01
N GLU A 249 -6.72 -58.73 -0.85
CA GLU A 249 -6.67 -59.29 -2.19
C GLU A 249 -5.65 -60.42 -2.28
N LYS A 250 -6.12 -61.67 -2.51
CA LYS A 250 -5.31 -62.89 -2.68
C LYS A 250 -4.43 -62.91 -3.93
N LYS A 251 -4.61 -62.01 -4.88
CA LYS A 251 -3.72 -61.83 -6.02
C LYS A 251 -2.70 -60.76 -5.71
N LEU A 252 -1.40 -61.10 -5.94
CA LEU A 252 -0.36 -60.06 -5.86
C LEU A 252 -0.70 -58.97 -6.89
N PRO A 253 -0.97 -57.76 -6.46
CA PRO A 253 -1.07 -56.63 -7.38
C PRO A 253 0.26 -56.48 -8.13
N VAL A 254 0.23 -56.07 -9.38
CA VAL A 254 1.43 -55.82 -10.20
C VAL A 254 2.43 -54.93 -9.43
N GLU A 255 1.92 -54.00 -8.68
CA GLU A 255 2.70 -53.09 -7.81
C GLU A 255 3.54 -53.82 -6.75
N VAL A 256 3.02 -54.88 -6.13
CA VAL A 256 3.74 -55.66 -5.10
C VAL A 256 4.89 -56.44 -5.72
N ALA A 257 4.72 -56.98 -6.92
CA ALA A 257 5.78 -57.64 -7.68
C ALA A 257 6.89 -56.63 -8.05
N GLU A 258 6.51 -55.45 -8.43
CA GLU A 258 7.42 -54.34 -8.76
C GLU A 258 8.21 -53.88 -7.53
N ILE A 259 7.54 -53.66 -6.39
CA ILE A 259 8.18 -53.34 -5.11
C ILE A 259 9.23 -54.40 -4.78
N GLY A 260 8.86 -55.69 -4.83
CA GLY A 260 9.75 -56.78 -4.55
C GLY A 260 10.95 -56.87 -5.51
N ALA A 261 10.76 -56.60 -6.80
CA ALA A 261 11.83 -56.55 -7.79
C ALA A 261 12.81 -55.39 -7.50
N ARG A 262 12.27 -54.21 -7.24
CA ARG A 262 13.09 -53.03 -6.96
C ARG A 262 13.93 -53.16 -5.70
N VAL A 263 13.33 -53.68 -4.62
CA VAL A 263 14.03 -53.84 -3.34
C VAL A 263 15.08 -54.95 -3.39
N ARG A 264 14.81 -56.04 -4.15
CA ARG A 264 15.83 -57.08 -4.43
C ARG A 264 17.01 -56.55 -5.23
N ALA A 265 16.79 -55.58 -6.10
CA ALA A 265 17.85 -54.88 -6.82
C ALA A 265 18.62 -53.90 -5.94
N GLY A 266 18.34 -53.83 -4.62
CA GLY A 266 19.03 -52.98 -3.66
C GLY A 266 18.55 -51.52 -3.60
N LEU A 267 17.40 -51.21 -4.24
CA LEU A 267 16.79 -49.86 -4.28
C LEU A 267 15.63 -49.78 -3.27
N SER A 268 15.46 -48.63 -2.61
CA SER A 268 14.27 -48.37 -1.79
C SER A 268 13.07 -48.06 -2.62
N TRP A 269 11.88 -48.34 -2.10
CA TRP A 269 10.60 -47.99 -2.67
C TRP A 269 9.79 -47.18 -1.64
N GLU A 270 9.07 -46.16 -2.11
CA GLU A 270 8.15 -45.35 -1.33
C GLU A 270 6.87 -45.12 -2.12
N GLY A 271 5.73 -45.25 -1.45
CA GLY A 271 4.44 -45.04 -2.07
C GLY A 271 3.27 -45.20 -1.11
N GLN A 272 2.09 -44.94 -1.57
CA GLN A 272 0.85 -45.21 -0.82
C GLN A 272 0.31 -46.57 -1.20
N VAL A 273 -0.09 -47.33 -0.20
CA VAL A 273 -0.69 -48.68 -0.39
C VAL A 273 -1.96 -48.80 0.46
N PRO A 274 -3.01 -49.39 -0.05
CA PRO A 274 -4.15 -49.77 0.76
C PRO A 274 -3.79 -50.94 1.67
N ASN A 275 -3.94 -50.75 2.98
CA ASN A 275 -3.77 -51.83 3.97
C ASN A 275 -5.12 -52.19 4.58
N THR A 276 -5.19 -53.42 5.16
CA THR A 276 -6.41 -53.94 5.76
C THR A 276 -6.12 -54.35 7.20
N ARG A 277 -6.93 -53.92 8.16
CA ARG A 277 -6.88 -54.35 9.53
C ARG A 277 -7.50 -55.75 9.68
N LYS A 278 -7.22 -56.45 10.80
CA LYS A 278 -7.79 -57.77 11.13
C LYS A 278 -9.33 -57.81 11.11
N ASN A 279 -9.97 -56.65 11.43
CA ASN A 279 -11.43 -56.51 11.38
C ASN A 279 -12.01 -56.27 10.01
N GLY A 280 -11.18 -56.29 8.94
CA GLY A 280 -11.59 -56.07 7.56
C GLY A 280 -11.63 -54.60 7.13
N GLN A 281 -11.35 -53.61 8.04
CA GLN A 281 -11.32 -52.22 7.69
C GLN A 281 -10.10 -51.87 6.83
N GLN A 282 -10.34 -51.28 5.67
CA GLN A 282 -9.28 -50.77 4.82
C GLN A 282 -8.86 -49.37 5.25
N TYR A 283 -7.57 -49.07 5.13
CA TYR A 283 -6.98 -47.74 5.42
C TYR A 283 -5.81 -47.48 4.48
N PRO A 284 -5.60 -46.21 4.05
CA PRO A 284 -4.44 -45.86 3.27
C PRO A 284 -3.21 -45.76 4.16
N ALA A 285 -2.13 -46.39 3.73
CA ALA A 285 -0.85 -46.32 4.42
C ALA A 285 0.24 -45.83 3.47
N ARG A 286 1.09 -44.91 3.93
CA ARG A 286 2.35 -44.60 3.26
C ARG A 286 3.36 -45.66 3.67
N ALA A 287 3.89 -46.37 2.69
CA ALA A 287 4.87 -47.40 2.92
C ALA A 287 6.23 -47.04 2.35
N VAL A 288 7.26 -47.24 3.16
CA VAL A 288 8.66 -47.15 2.76
C VAL A 288 9.28 -48.51 2.94
N VAL A 289 9.76 -49.12 1.85
CA VAL A 289 10.38 -50.42 1.84
C VAL A 289 11.85 -50.28 1.43
N SER A 290 12.75 -50.69 2.28
CA SER A 290 14.20 -50.55 2.06
C SER A 290 14.94 -51.87 2.24
N PRO A 291 16.00 -52.14 1.46
CA PRO A 291 16.79 -53.35 1.60
C PRO A 291 17.65 -53.29 2.88
N VAL A 292 17.69 -54.39 3.61
CA VAL A 292 18.63 -54.57 4.74
C VAL A 292 19.88 -55.27 4.19
N ARG A 293 21.04 -54.66 4.37
CA ARG A 293 22.32 -55.17 3.86
C ARG A 293 23.11 -55.81 5.01
N GLY A 294 23.65 -56.98 4.71
CA GLY A 294 24.55 -57.74 5.58
C GLY A 294 26.03 -57.41 5.33
N ARG A 295 26.95 -58.15 5.96
CA ARG A 295 28.39 -58.06 5.71
C ARG A 295 28.68 -58.36 4.23
N GLY A 296 29.38 -57.43 3.54
CA GLY A 296 29.72 -57.53 2.13
C GLY A 296 28.65 -56.99 1.17
N GLU A 297 27.82 -56.03 1.63
CA GLU A 297 26.81 -55.34 0.83
C GLU A 297 25.66 -56.20 0.21
N LYS A 298 25.63 -57.47 0.50
CA LYS A 298 24.55 -58.39 0.02
C LYS A 298 23.24 -58.04 0.77
N VAL A 299 22.15 -57.93 0.02
CA VAL A 299 20.80 -57.81 0.59
C VAL A 299 20.47 -59.10 1.34
N VAL A 300 20.13 -59.01 2.63
CA VAL A 300 19.78 -60.12 3.52
C VAL A 300 18.30 -60.19 3.87
N GLY A 301 17.58 -59.07 3.63
CA GLY A 301 16.16 -58.91 3.91
C GLY A 301 15.69 -57.50 3.58
N PHE A 302 14.49 -57.16 4.00
CA PHE A 302 13.82 -55.89 3.73
C PHE A 302 13.20 -55.36 5.02
N ILE A 303 13.27 -54.04 5.24
CA ILE A 303 12.52 -53.38 6.27
C ILE A 303 11.40 -52.57 5.60
N ALA A 304 10.17 -52.73 6.07
CA ALA A 304 9.03 -51.95 5.63
C ALA A 304 8.48 -51.15 6.84
N VAL A 305 8.27 -49.86 6.60
CA VAL A 305 7.66 -48.91 7.55
C VAL A 305 6.35 -48.44 6.95
N PHE A 306 5.29 -48.55 7.72
CA PHE A 306 3.95 -48.08 7.31
C PHE A 306 3.50 -46.98 8.26
N THR A 307 2.95 -45.95 7.68
CA THR A 307 2.30 -44.86 8.42
C THR A 307 0.84 -44.78 7.93
N ASP A 308 -0.10 -44.90 8.85
CA ASP A 308 -1.52 -44.69 8.56
C ASP A 308 -1.73 -43.18 8.29
N ILE A 309 -2.18 -42.87 7.07
CA ILE A 309 -2.39 -41.49 6.65
C ILE A 309 -3.87 -41.09 6.61
N SER A 310 -4.76 -41.93 7.19
CA SER A 310 -6.21 -41.69 7.18
C SER A 310 -6.57 -40.38 7.87
N GLU A 311 -5.97 -40.07 9.03
CA GLU A 311 -6.24 -38.84 9.75
C GLU A 311 -5.68 -37.61 9.04
N SER A 312 -4.49 -37.75 8.47
CA SER A 312 -3.86 -36.68 7.68
C SER A 312 -4.68 -36.33 6.45
N GLN A 313 -5.12 -37.35 5.70
CA GLN A 313 -5.96 -37.14 4.53
C GLN A 313 -7.32 -36.54 4.89
N ARG A 314 -7.93 -36.98 6.01
CA ARG A 314 -9.19 -36.39 6.46
C ARG A 314 -9.04 -34.93 6.83
N LYS A 315 -8.00 -34.57 7.59
CA LYS A 315 -7.72 -33.16 7.94
C LYS A 315 -7.44 -32.30 6.72
N GLU A 316 -6.69 -32.83 5.76
CA GLU A 316 -6.40 -32.13 4.51
C GLU A 316 -7.69 -31.89 3.69
N GLN A 317 -8.57 -32.90 3.64
CA GLN A 317 -9.85 -32.80 2.96
C GLN A 317 -10.78 -31.81 3.66
N GLU A 318 -10.90 -31.88 5.00
CA GLU A 318 -11.69 -30.96 5.81
C GLU A 318 -11.19 -29.51 5.63
N LEU A 319 -9.87 -29.30 5.61
CA LEU A 319 -9.27 -27.99 5.38
C LEU A 319 -9.56 -27.47 3.97
N ARG A 320 -9.47 -28.37 2.98
CA ARG A 320 -9.79 -28.03 1.59
C ARG A 320 -11.24 -27.62 1.42
N GLU A 321 -12.16 -28.41 1.98
CA GLU A 321 -13.61 -28.13 1.93
C GLU A 321 -13.94 -26.80 2.66
N ALA A 322 -13.35 -26.57 3.83
CA ALA A 322 -13.52 -25.32 4.57
C ALA A 322 -12.99 -24.12 3.76
N LYS A 323 -11.85 -24.27 3.10
CA LYS A 323 -11.28 -23.25 2.22
C LYS A 323 -12.18 -22.97 1.02
N GLU A 324 -12.66 -24.01 0.33
CA GLU A 324 -13.55 -23.88 -0.83
C GLU A 324 -14.89 -23.22 -0.45
N GLN A 325 -15.43 -23.55 0.74
CA GLN A 325 -16.62 -22.90 1.29
C GLN A 325 -16.38 -21.42 1.59
N ALA A 326 -15.26 -21.10 2.24
CA ALA A 326 -14.91 -19.71 2.53
C ALA A 326 -14.71 -18.87 1.26
N GLU A 327 -13.99 -19.40 0.27
CA GLU A 327 -13.80 -18.73 -1.03
C GLU A 327 -15.13 -18.55 -1.80
N THR A 328 -16.03 -19.54 -1.71
CA THR A 328 -17.34 -19.47 -2.37
C THR A 328 -18.23 -18.42 -1.71
N ALA A 329 -18.22 -18.36 -0.38
CA ALA A 329 -18.95 -17.34 0.39
C ALA A 329 -18.42 -15.93 0.08
N ASP A 330 -17.08 -15.76 0.00
CA ASP A 330 -16.46 -14.48 -0.33
C ASP A 330 -16.78 -14.01 -1.76
N ARG A 331 -16.77 -14.96 -2.73
CA ARG A 331 -17.18 -14.66 -4.11
C ARG A 331 -18.66 -14.26 -4.19
N ALA A 332 -19.52 -14.96 -3.42
CA ALA A 332 -20.94 -14.64 -3.38
C ALA A 332 -21.19 -13.26 -2.76
N LYS A 333 -20.52 -12.92 -1.64
CA LYS A 333 -20.55 -11.59 -0.99
C LYS A 333 -20.13 -10.48 -1.99
N GLY A 334 -19.02 -10.69 -2.71
CA GLY A 334 -18.53 -9.72 -3.70
C GLY A 334 -19.50 -9.51 -4.88
N ARG A 335 -20.09 -10.59 -5.42
CA ARG A 335 -21.10 -10.49 -6.49
C ARG A 335 -22.36 -9.77 -6.01
N PHE A 336 -22.86 -10.13 -4.82
CA PHE A 336 -24.04 -9.51 -4.23
C PHE A 336 -23.86 -8.00 -4.09
N LEU A 337 -22.75 -7.56 -3.50
CA LEU A 337 -22.45 -6.14 -3.33
C LEU A 337 -22.31 -5.41 -4.68
N ALA A 338 -21.66 -6.02 -5.68
CA ALA A 338 -21.53 -5.43 -7.01
C ALA A 338 -22.90 -5.25 -7.69
N THR A 339 -23.77 -6.28 -7.65
CA THR A 339 -25.12 -6.20 -8.19
C THR A 339 -25.96 -5.17 -7.46
N MET A 340 -25.97 -5.20 -6.12
CA MET A 340 -26.74 -4.25 -5.31
C MET A 340 -26.33 -2.81 -5.55
N SER A 341 -25.01 -2.53 -5.72
CA SER A 341 -24.58 -1.17 -6.03
C SER A 341 -25.08 -0.69 -7.39
N HIS A 342 -25.07 -1.56 -8.41
CA HIS A 342 -25.61 -1.21 -9.71
C HIS A 342 -27.11 -0.92 -9.64
N GLU A 343 -27.86 -1.81 -8.96
CA GLU A 343 -29.30 -1.69 -8.77
C GLU A 343 -29.72 -0.46 -7.94
N VAL A 344 -28.86 -0.02 -7.00
CA VAL A 344 -29.08 1.20 -6.21
C VAL A 344 -28.63 2.45 -6.97
N ARG A 345 -27.53 2.37 -7.73
CA ARG A 345 -26.98 3.53 -8.47
C ARG A 345 -27.91 3.99 -9.58
N THR A 346 -28.51 3.10 -10.32
CA THR A 346 -29.40 3.42 -11.46
C THR A 346 -30.57 4.33 -11.05
N PRO A 347 -31.43 3.96 -10.07
CA PRO A 347 -32.52 4.84 -9.65
C PRO A 347 -32.03 6.14 -9.01
N LEU A 348 -30.89 6.11 -8.27
CA LEU A 348 -30.33 7.32 -7.68
C LEU A 348 -29.80 8.30 -8.72
N ASN A 349 -29.13 7.84 -9.76
CA ASN A 349 -28.72 8.67 -10.87
C ASN A 349 -29.93 9.33 -11.55
N GLY A 350 -31.04 8.60 -11.67
CA GLY A 350 -32.30 9.14 -12.13
C GLY A 350 -32.83 10.27 -11.24
N ILE A 351 -32.84 10.05 -9.91
CA ILE A 351 -33.29 11.07 -8.95
C ILE A 351 -32.39 12.32 -9.03
N VAL A 352 -31.07 12.14 -9.01
CA VAL A 352 -30.10 13.26 -9.12
C VAL A 352 -30.24 13.98 -10.45
N GLY A 353 -30.42 13.26 -11.56
CA GLY A 353 -30.66 13.83 -12.87
C GLY A 353 -31.93 14.69 -12.93
N PHE A 354 -33.06 14.19 -12.47
CA PHE A 354 -34.31 14.94 -12.43
C PHE A 354 -34.27 16.15 -11.50
N THR A 355 -33.61 16.02 -10.33
CA THR A 355 -33.43 17.17 -9.43
C THR A 355 -32.57 18.26 -10.08
N SER A 356 -31.55 17.89 -10.85
CA SER A 356 -30.76 18.88 -11.63
C SER A 356 -31.60 19.60 -12.67
N LEU A 357 -32.42 18.86 -13.44
CA LEU A 357 -33.34 19.46 -14.40
C LEU A 357 -34.38 20.37 -13.74
N LEU A 358 -34.90 20.02 -12.58
CA LEU A 358 -35.83 20.86 -11.81
C LEU A 358 -35.16 22.17 -11.36
N LEU A 359 -33.89 22.12 -10.95
CA LEU A 359 -33.16 23.34 -10.53
C LEU A 359 -32.97 24.35 -11.65
N ASP A 360 -32.98 23.90 -12.91
CA ASP A 360 -32.89 24.74 -14.11
C ASP A 360 -34.25 25.37 -14.49
N THR A 361 -35.36 24.98 -13.85
CA THR A 361 -36.68 25.55 -14.07
C THR A 361 -36.96 26.71 -13.10
N LYS A 362 -38.09 27.41 -13.33
CA LYS A 362 -38.55 28.44 -12.40
C LYS A 362 -39.15 27.79 -11.15
N LEU A 363 -38.37 27.75 -10.07
CA LEU A 363 -38.77 27.25 -8.77
C LEU A 363 -38.90 28.40 -7.76
N THR A 364 -39.85 28.26 -6.81
CA THR A 364 -39.85 29.12 -5.63
C THR A 364 -38.60 28.88 -4.77
N PRO A 365 -38.19 29.81 -3.91
CA PRO A 365 -37.04 29.62 -3.04
C PRO A 365 -37.14 28.32 -2.19
N GLU A 366 -38.31 28.04 -1.64
CA GLU A 366 -38.61 26.85 -0.86
C GLU A 366 -38.50 25.56 -1.69
N GLN A 367 -39.08 25.53 -2.88
CA GLN A 367 -38.98 24.39 -3.80
C GLN A 367 -37.53 24.15 -4.22
N ARG A 368 -36.76 25.21 -4.46
CA ARG A 368 -35.32 25.12 -4.78
C ARG A 368 -34.52 24.47 -3.64
N GLU A 369 -34.81 24.85 -2.38
CA GLU A 369 -34.20 24.26 -1.21
C GLU A 369 -34.53 22.76 -1.09
N TYR A 370 -35.79 22.37 -1.26
CA TYR A 370 -36.19 20.96 -1.25
C TYR A 370 -35.49 20.15 -2.34
N VAL A 371 -35.49 20.62 -3.57
CA VAL A 371 -34.85 19.93 -4.69
C VAL A 371 -33.34 19.83 -4.49
N GLN A 372 -32.72 20.86 -3.94
CA GLN A 372 -31.30 20.87 -3.63
C GLN A 372 -30.95 19.86 -2.52
N THR A 373 -31.81 19.76 -1.50
CA THR A 373 -31.68 18.77 -0.42
C THR A 373 -31.80 17.33 -0.94
N ILE A 374 -32.79 17.07 -1.80
CA ILE A 374 -32.97 15.74 -2.44
C ILE A 374 -31.73 15.39 -3.28
N ARG A 375 -31.24 16.33 -4.11
CA ARG A 375 -30.04 16.13 -4.93
C ARG A 375 -28.83 15.78 -4.07
N THR A 376 -28.54 16.59 -3.05
CA THR A 376 -27.39 16.38 -2.17
C THR A 376 -27.48 15.04 -1.43
N SER A 377 -28.70 14.63 -1.01
CA SER A 377 -28.93 13.33 -0.38
C SER A 377 -28.70 12.17 -1.34
N GLY A 378 -29.15 12.31 -2.60
CA GLY A 378 -28.94 11.32 -3.65
C GLY A 378 -27.44 11.16 -4.01
N GLU A 379 -26.72 12.26 -4.18
CA GLU A 379 -25.29 12.29 -4.42
C GLU A 379 -24.49 11.61 -3.28
N ALA A 380 -24.88 11.92 -2.03
CA ALA A 380 -24.26 11.30 -0.85
C ALA A 380 -24.49 9.78 -0.79
N LEU A 381 -25.66 9.30 -1.22
CA LEU A 381 -25.99 7.87 -1.22
C LEU A 381 -25.24 7.13 -2.36
N ILE A 382 -25.07 7.74 -3.50
CA ILE A 382 -24.23 7.22 -4.61
C ILE A 382 -22.78 7.07 -4.14
N GLN A 383 -22.24 8.09 -3.48
CA GLN A 383 -20.90 8.06 -2.94
C GLN A 383 -20.72 6.94 -1.90
N LEU A 384 -21.66 6.84 -0.96
CA LEU A 384 -21.65 5.82 0.09
C LEU A 384 -21.68 4.40 -0.47
N THR A 385 -22.52 4.15 -1.48
CA THR A 385 -22.57 2.86 -2.16
C THR A 385 -21.27 2.54 -2.90
N GLY A 386 -20.64 3.55 -3.51
CA GLY A 386 -19.31 3.44 -4.12
C GLY A 386 -18.23 3.08 -3.10
N ASP A 387 -18.21 3.77 -1.98
CA ASP A 387 -17.26 3.55 -0.90
C ASP A 387 -17.37 2.13 -0.29
N ILE A 388 -18.60 1.62 -0.11
CA ILE A 388 -18.83 0.24 0.38
C ILE A 388 -18.30 -0.79 -0.63
N LEU A 389 -18.52 -0.57 -1.93
CA LEU A 389 -17.99 -1.45 -2.97
C LEU A 389 -16.46 -1.45 -3.03
N ASP A 390 -15.87 -0.26 -3.02
CA ASP A 390 -14.41 -0.12 -3.02
C ASP A 390 -13.83 -0.80 -1.78
N PHE A 391 -14.42 -0.59 -0.60
CA PHE A 391 -14.01 -1.27 0.62
C PHE A 391 -14.11 -2.80 0.52
N SER A 392 -15.20 -3.33 -0.04
CA SER A 392 -15.36 -4.78 -0.25
C SER A 392 -14.34 -5.37 -1.24
N ARG A 393 -14.02 -4.63 -2.33
CA ARG A 393 -12.98 -5.04 -3.29
C ARG A 393 -11.60 -5.02 -2.68
N ILE A 394 -11.35 -4.07 -1.79
CA ILE A 394 -10.14 -3.93 -1.00
C ILE A 394 -9.99 -5.12 -0.05
N GLU A 395 -11.02 -5.42 0.75
CA GLU A 395 -11.02 -6.51 1.73
C GLU A 395 -10.74 -7.86 1.08
N SER A 396 -11.27 -8.08 -0.12
CA SER A 396 -11.07 -9.31 -0.91
C SER A 396 -9.78 -9.34 -1.74
N GLY A 397 -8.93 -8.30 -1.68
CA GLY A 397 -7.69 -8.20 -2.46
C GLY A 397 -7.88 -8.15 -3.98
N ARG A 398 -9.08 -7.79 -4.46
CA ARG A 398 -9.44 -7.79 -5.89
C ARG A 398 -9.32 -6.42 -6.55
N LEU A 399 -8.99 -5.38 -5.80
CA LEU A 399 -8.76 -4.08 -6.38
C LEU A 399 -7.41 -4.07 -7.09
N GLN A 400 -7.43 -3.86 -8.39
CA GLN A 400 -6.24 -3.68 -9.23
C GLN A 400 -6.15 -2.23 -9.68
N LEU A 401 -4.94 -1.70 -9.77
CA LEU A 401 -4.69 -0.38 -10.32
C LEU A 401 -4.56 -0.46 -11.84
N ASP A 402 -5.11 0.54 -12.52
CA ASP A 402 -5.00 0.73 -13.96
C ASP A 402 -4.07 1.91 -14.25
N ALA A 403 -2.77 1.62 -14.37
CA ALA A 403 -1.77 2.65 -14.65
C ALA A 403 -1.82 3.07 -16.13
N ALA A 404 -2.22 4.31 -16.36
CA ALA A 404 -2.31 4.94 -17.67
C ALA A 404 -1.60 6.31 -17.69
N PRO A 405 -1.25 6.86 -18.88
CA PRO A 405 -0.75 8.23 -18.98
C PRO A 405 -1.74 9.22 -18.37
N CYS A 406 -1.32 9.95 -17.35
CA CYS A 406 -2.14 10.91 -16.62
C CYS A 406 -1.45 12.27 -16.58
N ASP A 407 -2.17 13.32 -16.98
CA ASP A 407 -1.77 14.71 -16.73
C ASP A 407 -2.06 15.04 -15.26
N LEU A 408 -0.99 15.09 -14.46
CA LEU A 408 -1.12 15.27 -13.02
C LEU A 408 -1.76 16.61 -12.63
N ARG A 409 -1.38 17.70 -13.33
CA ARG A 409 -1.91 19.04 -13.02
C ARG A 409 -3.39 19.12 -13.32
N ALA A 410 -3.80 18.69 -14.51
CA ALA A 410 -5.21 18.62 -14.87
C ALA A 410 -6.01 17.74 -13.90
N ASN A 411 -5.44 16.62 -13.45
CA ASN A 411 -6.08 15.72 -12.49
C ASN A 411 -6.37 16.38 -11.13
N ILE A 412 -5.45 17.22 -10.65
CA ILE A 412 -5.62 17.99 -9.40
C ILE A 412 -6.61 19.13 -9.59
N GLU A 413 -6.49 19.88 -10.67
CA GLU A 413 -7.40 20.99 -11.01
C GLU A 413 -8.84 20.50 -11.10
N ASP A 414 -9.09 19.40 -11.81
CA ASP A 414 -10.42 18.76 -11.91
C ASP A 414 -10.96 18.30 -10.54
N ALA A 415 -10.07 17.84 -9.62
CA ALA A 415 -10.49 17.46 -8.28
C ALA A 415 -10.90 18.67 -7.43
N LEU A 416 -10.21 19.80 -7.60
CA LEU A 416 -10.51 21.05 -6.88
C LEU A 416 -11.79 21.72 -7.41
N ASP A 417 -12.07 21.64 -8.69
CA ASP A 417 -13.28 22.20 -9.32
C ASP A 417 -14.57 21.67 -8.70
N ILE A 418 -14.58 20.40 -8.27
CA ILE A 418 -15.74 19.79 -7.59
C ILE A 418 -16.15 20.59 -6.34
N PHE A 419 -15.19 21.20 -5.68
CA PHE A 419 -15.39 21.93 -4.44
C PHE A 419 -15.45 23.46 -4.62
N ALA A 420 -15.22 23.97 -5.81
CA ALA A 420 -15.11 25.40 -6.10
C ALA A 420 -16.33 26.21 -5.61
N SER A 421 -17.55 25.73 -5.86
CA SER A 421 -18.78 26.40 -5.42
C SER A 421 -18.91 26.41 -3.89
N ARG A 422 -18.70 25.27 -3.23
CA ARG A 422 -18.77 25.17 -1.77
C ARG A 422 -17.69 25.98 -1.06
N ALA A 423 -16.49 26.01 -1.63
CA ALA A 423 -15.40 26.83 -1.10
C ALA A 423 -15.72 28.32 -1.26
N ALA A 424 -16.27 28.75 -2.42
CA ALA A 424 -16.69 30.14 -2.66
C ALA A 424 -17.81 30.59 -1.73
N GLU A 425 -18.80 29.71 -1.42
CA GLU A 425 -19.87 29.98 -0.44
C GLU A 425 -19.35 30.21 0.98
N LYS A 426 -18.22 29.60 1.34
CA LYS A 426 -17.57 29.72 2.63
C LYS A 426 -16.43 30.74 2.66
N GLU A 427 -16.17 31.42 1.56
CA GLU A 427 -15.01 32.31 1.37
C GLU A 427 -13.66 31.61 1.64
N VAL A 428 -13.59 30.31 1.33
CA VAL A 428 -12.36 29.50 1.44
C VAL A 428 -11.63 29.53 0.12
N GLN A 429 -10.34 29.86 0.15
CA GLN A 429 -9.50 29.88 -1.04
C GLN A 429 -8.94 28.47 -1.31
N LEU A 430 -9.13 27.97 -2.55
CA LEU A 430 -8.49 26.75 -3.02
C LEU A 430 -7.21 27.08 -3.78
N LEU A 431 -6.10 26.48 -3.37
CA LEU A 431 -4.76 26.69 -3.92
C LEU A 431 -4.15 25.36 -4.34
N HIS A 432 -3.29 25.37 -5.36
CA HIS A 432 -2.53 24.19 -5.72
C HIS A 432 -1.12 24.49 -6.23
N TRP A 433 -0.19 23.60 -5.87
CA TRP A 433 1.22 23.70 -6.23
C TRP A 433 1.70 22.37 -6.79
N VAL A 434 2.37 22.43 -7.91
CA VAL A 434 3.10 21.26 -8.44
C VAL A 434 4.50 21.72 -8.79
N ASP A 435 5.48 21.18 -8.11
CA ASP A 435 6.88 21.53 -8.31
C ASP A 435 7.30 21.31 -9.77
N HIS A 436 8.26 22.10 -10.24
CA HIS A 436 8.69 22.14 -11.64
C HIS A 436 9.39 20.85 -12.09
N ASP A 437 10.02 20.14 -11.17
CA ASP A 437 10.72 18.88 -11.40
C ASP A 437 9.78 17.66 -11.43
N VAL A 438 8.49 17.87 -11.16
CA VAL A 438 7.45 16.85 -11.33
C VAL A 438 7.07 16.77 -12.81
N PRO A 439 7.22 15.61 -13.47
CA PRO A 439 6.83 15.44 -14.87
C PRO A 439 5.34 15.72 -15.08
N ALA A 440 5.01 16.35 -16.19
CA ALA A 440 3.61 16.70 -16.53
C ALA A 440 2.75 15.45 -16.79
N GLN A 441 3.33 14.44 -17.43
CA GLN A 441 2.66 13.18 -17.75
C GLN A 441 3.30 12.03 -16.95
N LEU A 442 2.48 11.27 -16.25
CA LEU A 442 2.89 10.17 -15.38
C LEU A 442 2.10 8.90 -15.72
N MET A 443 2.75 7.76 -15.68
CA MET A 443 2.10 6.44 -15.69
C MET A 443 1.62 6.14 -14.27
N ILE A 444 0.32 6.37 -14.03
CA ILE A 444 -0.34 6.16 -12.74
C ILE A 444 -1.84 5.97 -12.94
N ASP A 445 -2.53 5.33 -12.00
CA ASP A 445 -4.00 5.32 -11.98
C ASP A 445 -4.52 6.70 -11.55
N GLY A 446 -4.76 7.55 -12.54
CA GLY A 446 -5.24 8.93 -12.33
C GLY A 446 -6.62 8.97 -11.67
N GLY A 447 -7.48 7.98 -11.92
CA GLY A 447 -8.80 7.87 -11.31
C GLY A 447 -8.74 7.62 -9.80
N ARG A 448 -7.90 6.70 -9.37
CA ARG A 448 -7.69 6.39 -7.94
C ARG A 448 -6.91 7.49 -7.23
N LEU A 449 -5.93 8.09 -7.88
CA LEU A 449 -5.26 9.28 -7.35
C LEU A 449 -6.25 10.43 -7.12
N ARG A 450 -7.11 10.72 -8.11
CA ARG A 450 -8.16 11.74 -8.00
C ARG A 450 -9.12 11.43 -6.85
N GLN A 451 -9.49 10.17 -6.65
CA GLN A 451 -10.35 9.73 -5.54
C GLN A 451 -9.72 10.06 -4.18
N VAL A 452 -8.41 9.82 -4.00
CA VAL A 452 -7.69 10.20 -2.77
C VAL A 452 -7.73 11.72 -2.58
N VAL A 453 -7.39 12.51 -3.60
CA VAL A 453 -7.40 13.98 -3.53
C VAL A 453 -8.80 14.51 -3.22
N ILE A 454 -9.84 14.03 -3.90
CA ILE A 454 -11.24 14.43 -3.66
C ILE A 454 -11.64 14.16 -2.21
N ASN A 455 -11.29 13.00 -1.66
CA ASN A 455 -11.63 12.67 -0.28
C ASN A 455 -10.94 13.59 0.73
N LEU A 456 -9.65 13.87 0.53
CA LEU A 456 -8.89 14.75 1.43
C LEU A 456 -9.32 16.21 1.33
N VAL A 457 -9.49 16.72 0.11
CA VAL A 457 -9.99 18.10 -0.13
C VAL A 457 -11.43 18.24 0.36
N GLY A 458 -12.28 17.25 0.13
CA GLY A 458 -13.65 17.23 0.64
C GLY A 458 -13.72 17.34 2.17
N ASN A 459 -12.84 16.63 2.88
CA ASN A 459 -12.70 16.76 4.32
C ASN A 459 -12.19 18.16 4.71
N ALA A 460 -11.19 18.70 4.02
CA ALA A 460 -10.67 20.03 4.25
C ALA A 460 -11.77 21.10 4.09
N VAL A 461 -12.55 21.08 3.00
CA VAL A 461 -13.69 22.00 2.76
C VAL A 461 -14.78 21.83 3.81
N LYS A 462 -15.01 20.60 4.27
CA LYS A 462 -16.00 20.31 5.33
C LYS A 462 -15.64 20.99 6.63
N PHE A 463 -14.37 20.92 7.06
CA PHE A 463 -13.92 21.37 8.38
C PHE A 463 -13.28 22.76 8.40
N THR A 464 -13.13 23.40 7.25
CA THR A 464 -12.69 24.80 7.14
C THR A 464 -13.90 25.71 6.95
N SER A 465 -14.04 26.69 7.83
CA SER A 465 -15.12 27.69 7.75
C SER A 465 -14.72 28.92 6.95
N THR A 466 -13.48 29.37 7.10
CA THR A 466 -12.85 30.48 6.36
C THR A 466 -11.35 30.22 6.26
N GLY A 467 -10.66 30.87 5.30
CA GLY A 467 -9.23 30.73 5.13
C GLY A 467 -8.83 30.06 3.82
N GLU A 468 -7.92 29.10 3.86
CA GLU A 468 -7.37 28.47 2.65
C GLU A 468 -7.22 26.96 2.77
N ILE A 469 -7.28 26.28 1.63
CA ILE A 469 -6.95 24.88 1.44
C ILE A 469 -5.93 24.80 0.32
N GLU A 470 -4.81 24.14 0.58
CA GLU A 470 -3.69 24.02 -0.34
C GLU A 470 -3.39 22.56 -0.66
N VAL A 471 -3.31 22.23 -1.95
CA VAL A 471 -2.83 20.95 -2.44
C VAL A 471 -1.45 21.14 -3.05
N ALA A 472 -0.41 20.57 -2.45
CA ALA A 472 0.95 20.65 -2.96
C ALA A 472 1.48 19.28 -3.37
N VAL A 473 2.25 19.25 -4.48
CA VAL A 473 2.92 18.04 -4.97
C VAL A 473 4.39 18.30 -5.19
N ARG A 474 5.22 17.44 -4.61
CA ARG A 474 6.67 17.51 -4.69
C ARG A 474 7.27 16.19 -5.12
N LYS A 475 8.37 16.25 -5.83
CA LYS A 475 9.22 15.08 -6.08
C LYS A 475 10.13 14.86 -4.87
N LEU A 476 10.12 13.67 -4.28
CA LEU A 476 11.09 13.31 -3.25
C LEU A 476 12.44 12.97 -3.91
N THR A 477 13.49 13.71 -3.51
CA THR A 477 14.85 13.51 -3.96
C THR A 477 15.71 13.02 -2.81
N GLY A 478 16.41 11.88 -2.96
CA GLY A 478 17.32 11.33 -1.94
C GLY A 478 17.25 9.80 -1.88
N LYS A 479 18.39 9.16 -1.55
CA LYS A 479 18.50 7.69 -1.55
C LYS A 479 17.64 6.99 -0.48
N SER A 480 17.21 7.68 0.54
CA SER A 480 16.28 7.15 1.56
C SER A 480 15.70 8.30 2.38
N VAL A 481 14.40 8.40 2.45
CA VAL A 481 13.71 9.28 3.39
C VAL A 481 13.28 8.44 4.57
N SER A 482 13.90 8.69 5.74
CA SER A 482 13.45 8.07 6.99
C SER A 482 12.12 8.69 7.38
N VAL A 483 11.05 7.95 7.25
CA VAL A 483 9.74 8.35 7.73
C VAL A 483 9.64 7.93 9.20
N ALA A 484 9.13 8.81 10.05
CA ALA A 484 8.88 8.48 11.45
C ALA A 484 8.06 7.20 11.56
N PRO A 485 8.30 6.35 12.58
CA PRO A 485 7.68 5.03 12.68
C PRO A 485 6.16 5.16 12.69
N PHE A 486 5.52 4.51 11.72
CA PHE A 486 4.09 4.28 11.71
C PHE A 486 3.73 3.27 12.81
N ASP A 487 2.52 3.33 13.30
CA ASP A 487 1.91 2.67 14.48
C ASP A 487 2.26 1.17 14.73
N ASN A 488 2.99 0.50 13.87
CA ASN A 488 3.36 -0.92 13.99
C ASN A 488 4.87 -1.17 14.23
N GLY A 489 5.65 -0.16 14.59
CA GLY A 489 7.08 -0.34 14.90
C GLY A 489 7.98 -0.74 13.72
N ALA A 490 7.45 -0.86 12.51
CA ALA A 490 8.24 -1.09 11.32
C ALA A 490 8.82 0.25 10.83
N GLN A 491 10.12 0.38 10.85
CA GLN A 491 10.81 1.47 10.17
C GLN A 491 10.62 1.32 8.66
N GLY A 492 9.63 2.03 8.11
CA GLY A 492 9.45 2.12 6.67
C GLY A 492 10.52 3.06 6.10
N GLN A 493 11.48 2.54 5.36
CA GLN A 493 12.33 3.34 4.49
C GLN A 493 11.58 3.55 3.18
N LEU A 494 11.13 4.79 2.94
CA LEU A 494 10.68 5.19 1.61
C LEU A 494 11.92 5.47 0.73
N VAL A 495 12.07 4.70 -0.33
CA VAL A 495 13.13 4.89 -1.31
C VAL A 495 12.65 5.95 -2.30
N ALA A 496 13.41 7.02 -2.48
CA ALA A 496 13.06 8.13 -3.36
C ALA A 496 13.41 7.87 -4.84
N GLU A 497 14.41 7.01 -5.08
CA GLU A 497 14.83 6.60 -6.43
C GLU A 497 14.89 5.08 -6.51
N PHE A 498 14.36 4.53 -7.59
CA PHE A 498 14.34 3.10 -7.88
C PHE A 498 15.19 2.81 -9.12
N ASP A 499 15.85 1.65 -9.18
CA ASP A 499 16.64 1.20 -10.35
C ASP A 499 15.79 1.03 -11.62
N ASP A 500 14.46 1.07 -11.53
CA ASP A 500 13.51 0.91 -12.64
C ASP A 500 13.00 2.23 -13.24
N GLY A 501 13.62 3.38 -12.90
CA GLY A 501 13.22 4.70 -13.37
C GLY A 501 11.95 5.26 -12.73
N GLY A 502 11.43 4.65 -11.68
CA GLY A 502 10.30 5.14 -10.88
C GLY A 502 10.70 6.36 -10.04
N LEU A 503 9.73 7.23 -9.78
CA LEU A 503 9.88 8.37 -8.89
C LEU A 503 8.81 8.33 -7.79
N THR A 504 9.13 8.86 -6.62
CA THR A 504 8.19 9.02 -5.52
C THR A 504 7.73 10.47 -5.46
N LEU A 505 6.42 10.64 -5.46
CA LEU A 505 5.76 11.94 -5.30
C LEU A 505 5.16 12.04 -3.90
N GLU A 506 5.36 13.15 -3.25
CA GLU A 506 4.68 13.53 -2.00
C GLU A 506 3.58 14.53 -2.32
N PHE A 507 2.39 14.21 -1.86
CA PHE A 507 1.21 15.07 -1.90
C PHE A 507 0.92 15.56 -0.50
N SER A 508 0.62 16.84 -0.35
CA SER A 508 0.12 17.41 0.89
C SER A 508 -1.18 18.17 0.64
N VAL A 509 -2.18 17.92 1.47
CA VAL A 509 -3.45 18.66 1.50
C VAL A 509 -3.52 19.34 2.85
N ARG A 510 -3.29 20.67 2.87
CA ARG A 510 -3.29 21.52 4.06
C ARG A 510 -4.59 22.32 4.13
N ASP A 511 -5.21 22.35 5.27
CA ASP A 511 -6.35 23.19 5.59
C ASP A 511 -6.05 24.11 6.78
N THR A 512 -6.76 25.22 6.86
CA THR A 512 -6.72 26.15 8.00
C THR A 512 -7.96 26.01 8.89
N GLY A 513 -8.52 24.81 8.96
CA GLY A 513 -9.76 24.51 9.69
C GLY A 513 -9.56 24.29 11.19
N THR A 514 -10.50 23.54 11.77
CA THR A 514 -10.57 23.29 13.22
C THR A 514 -9.41 22.50 13.79
N GLY A 515 -8.65 21.77 12.93
CA GLY A 515 -7.60 20.88 13.38
C GLY A 515 -8.12 19.63 14.11
N ILE A 516 -7.23 18.74 14.45
CA ILE A 516 -7.49 17.42 15.04
C ILE A 516 -6.59 17.23 16.25
N ALA A 517 -7.13 16.69 17.33
CA ALA A 517 -6.32 16.38 18.52
C ALA A 517 -5.35 15.21 18.25
N LEU A 518 -4.14 15.29 18.76
CA LEU A 518 -3.09 14.28 18.56
C LEU A 518 -3.53 12.87 18.94
N ALA A 519 -4.34 12.73 20.01
CA ALA A 519 -4.87 11.45 20.49
C ALA A 519 -5.83 10.76 19.48
N ASP A 520 -6.38 11.53 18.55
CA ASP A 520 -7.35 11.03 17.58
C ASP A 520 -6.75 10.80 16.19
N CYS A 521 -5.57 11.37 15.92
CA CYS A 521 -4.89 11.20 14.62
C CYS A 521 -4.67 9.73 14.24
N GLY A 522 -4.31 8.86 15.20
CA GLY A 522 -4.09 7.43 14.95
C GLY A 522 -5.37 6.64 14.60
N LYS A 523 -6.56 7.16 14.94
CA LYS A 523 -7.84 6.48 14.69
C LYS A 523 -8.46 6.84 13.35
N LEU A 524 -8.03 7.92 12.70
CA LEU A 524 -8.63 8.49 11.49
C LEU A 524 -8.71 7.54 10.30
N PHE A 525 -7.74 6.64 10.20
CA PHE A 525 -7.64 5.71 9.07
C PHE A 525 -8.30 4.34 9.36
N GLN A 526 -8.96 4.18 10.51
CA GLN A 526 -9.71 2.97 10.82
C GLN A 526 -11.09 3.02 10.15
N PRO A 527 -11.53 1.94 9.50
CA PRO A 527 -12.84 1.89 8.87
C PRO A 527 -13.97 2.20 9.88
N PHE A 528 -15.01 2.89 9.41
CA PHE A 528 -16.19 3.27 10.19
C PHE A 528 -15.92 4.16 11.40
N THR A 529 -14.74 4.74 11.52
CA THR A 529 -14.39 5.62 12.63
C THR A 529 -14.78 7.06 12.35
N GLN A 530 -15.43 7.70 13.32
CA GLN A 530 -15.84 9.11 13.29
C GLN A 530 -15.53 9.71 14.65
N LEU A 531 -14.86 10.87 14.68
CA LEU A 531 -14.36 11.47 15.91
C LEU A 531 -15.45 12.20 16.71
N ASP A 532 -16.47 12.76 16.05
CA ASP A 532 -17.50 13.54 16.71
C ASP A 532 -18.92 13.17 16.21
N PRO A 533 -19.78 12.59 17.08
CA PRO A 533 -21.17 12.27 16.74
C PRO A 533 -22.04 13.49 16.41
N SER A 534 -21.64 14.70 16.84
CA SER A 534 -22.40 15.93 16.58
C SER A 534 -22.24 16.44 15.14
N THR A 535 -21.11 16.16 14.50
CA THR A 535 -20.83 16.47 13.10
C THR A 535 -21.54 15.55 12.12
N VAL A 536 -21.93 14.34 12.56
CA VAL A 536 -22.73 13.37 11.78
C VAL A 536 -24.10 13.95 11.38
N ARG A 537 -24.74 14.67 12.28
CA ARG A 537 -26.06 15.29 12.02
C ARG A 537 -26.00 16.45 11.01
N ARG A 538 -24.85 17.11 10.86
CA ARG A 538 -24.69 18.27 9.98
C ARG A 538 -24.09 17.94 8.61
N TYR A 539 -23.20 16.91 8.52
CA TYR A 539 -22.35 16.77 7.33
C TYR A 539 -22.23 15.34 6.79
N GLY A 540 -22.85 14.31 7.42
CA GLY A 540 -22.88 12.92 6.95
C GLY A 540 -21.49 12.29 6.68
N GLY A 541 -21.45 11.00 6.44
CA GLY A 541 -20.27 10.27 5.98
C GLY A 541 -20.20 8.88 6.62
N ALA A 542 -19.72 7.86 5.89
CA ALA A 542 -19.64 6.47 6.38
C ALA A 542 -18.40 6.20 7.26
N GLY A 543 -17.43 7.14 7.35
CA GLY A 543 -16.14 6.89 7.99
C GLY A 543 -15.24 5.91 7.21
N LEU A 544 -15.52 5.71 5.92
CA LEU A 544 -14.75 4.81 5.04
C LEU A 544 -13.71 5.55 4.19
N GLY A 545 -13.93 6.82 3.87
CA GLY A 545 -13.12 7.55 2.90
C GLY A 545 -11.62 7.55 3.21
N LEU A 546 -11.20 7.88 4.45
CA LEU A 546 -9.79 7.89 4.83
C LEU A 546 -9.17 6.48 4.84
N ALA A 547 -9.94 5.46 5.24
CA ALA A 547 -9.49 4.07 5.20
C ALA A 547 -9.27 3.60 3.75
N ILE A 548 -10.19 3.95 2.84
CA ILE A 548 -10.06 3.69 1.40
C ILE A 548 -8.85 4.44 0.84
N SER A 549 -8.69 5.74 1.19
CA SER A 549 -7.53 6.54 0.75
C SER A 549 -6.21 5.91 1.17
N ARG A 550 -6.09 5.46 2.43
CA ARG A 550 -4.88 4.77 2.91
C ARG A 550 -4.59 3.49 2.12
N HIS A 551 -5.62 2.73 1.81
CA HIS A 551 -5.44 1.51 1.04
C HIS A 551 -5.04 1.79 -0.41
N LEU A 552 -5.68 2.74 -1.08
CA LEU A 552 -5.34 3.16 -2.44
C LEU A 552 -3.90 3.65 -2.53
N VAL A 553 -3.48 4.48 -1.57
CA VAL A 553 -2.10 4.97 -1.48
C VAL A 553 -1.11 3.82 -1.29
N ARG A 554 -1.44 2.81 -0.48
CA ARG A 554 -0.59 1.62 -0.31
C ARG A 554 -0.51 0.76 -1.57
N LEU A 555 -1.60 0.63 -2.32
CA LEU A 555 -1.56 -0.03 -3.62
C LEU A 555 -0.67 0.72 -4.63
N MET A 556 -0.55 2.05 -4.49
CA MET A 556 0.36 2.90 -5.26
C MET A 556 1.78 2.96 -4.65
N ASP A 557 2.18 1.97 -3.86
CA ASP A 557 3.49 1.85 -3.20
C ASP A 557 3.85 3.06 -2.31
N GLY A 558 2.86 3.69 -1.68
CA GLY A 558 3.03 4.81 -0.79
C GLY A 558 2.46 4.58 0.61
N ASP A 559 2.43 5.64 1.41
CA ASP A 559 1.66 5.68 2.67
C ASP A 559 1.12 7.09 2.93
N ILE A 560 0.18 7.20 3.89
CA ILE A 560 -0.51 8.44 4.24
C ILE A 560 -0.39 8.72 5.74
N ARG A 561 -0.11 10.00 6.08
CA ARG A 561 -0.05 10.50 7.45
C ARG A 561 -0.80 11.81 7.59
N VAL A 562 -1.00 12.24 8.82
CA VAL A 562 -1.62 13.52 9.16
C VAL A 562 -0.79 14.25 10.19
N GLU A 563 -0.63 15.55 9.99
CA GLU A 563 -0.04 16.50 10.92
C GLU A 563 -1.11 17.53 11.24
N SER A 564 -1.52 17.67 12.50
CA SER A 564 -2.63 18.54 12.86
C SER A 564 -2.48 19.11 14.27
N GLU A 565 -2.95 20.35 14.43
CA GLU A 565 -3.00 21.03 15.72
C GLU A 565 -4.39 21.70 15.86
N PRO A 566 -5.12 21.44 16.97
CA PRO A 566 -6.42 22.05 17.20
C PRO A 566 -6.38 23.58 17.07
N GLY A 567 -7.29 24.11 16.25
CA GLY A 567 -7.40 25.56 15.97
C GLY A 567 -6.41 26.11 14.93
N ARG A 568 -5.50 25.29 14.39
CA ARG A 568 -4.54 25.71 13.35
C ARG A 568 -4.73 24.99 12.02
N GLY A 569 -5.60 23.96 11.99
CA GLY A 569 -5.88 23.19 10.81
C GLY A 569 -5.14 21.85 10.76
N SER A 570 -5.20 21.20 9.62
CA SER A 570 -4.61 19.88 9.40
C SER A 570 -3.84 19.83 8.08
N THR A 571 -2.81 18.98 8.03
CA THR A 571 -2.08 18.66 6.80
C THR A 571 -2.08 17.14 6.64
N PHE A 572 -2.78 16.65 5.65
CA PHE A 572 -2.71 15.27 5.23
C PHE A 572 -1.61 15.12 4.20
N ILE A 573 -0.68 14.22 4.44
CA ILE A 573 0.49 14.00 3.59
C ILE A 573 0.48 12.55 3.13
N PHE A 574 0.56 12.32 1.82
CA PHE A 574 0.67 10.97 1.28
C PHE A 574 1.70 10.90 0.17
N THR A 575 2.24 9.71 -0.04
CA THR A 575 3.20 9.46 -1.10
C THR A 575 2.64 8.46 -2.09
N VAL A 576 3.05 8.56 -3.34
CA VAL A 576 2.73 7.58 -4.38
C VAL A 576 3.94 7.35 -5.26
N ARG A 577 4.02 6.14 -5.81
CA ARG A 577 5.01 5.78 -6.80
C ARG A 577 4.44 5.95 -8.20
N ALA A 578 5.20 6.60 -9.08
CA ALA A 578 4.82 6.79 -10.46
C ALA A 578 6.03 6.64 -11.38
N ARG A 579 5.79 6.48 -12.67
CA ARG A 579 6.83 6.55 -13.70
C ARG A 579 6.53 7.71 -14.64
N PRO A 580 7.54 8.42 -15.15
CA PRO A 580 7.33 9.37 -16.24
C PRO A 580 6.71 8.61 -17.43
N ALA A 581 5.68 9.17 -18.03
CA ALA A 581 5.17 8.64 -19.29
C ALA A 581 6.10 9.06 -20.42
N GLU A 582 6.27 8.21 -21.43
CA GLU A 582 7.00 8.57 -22.63
C GLU A 582 6.29 9.74 -23.29
N THR A 583 6.96 10.89 -23.35
CA THR A 583 6.43 12.07 -24.02
C THR A 583 6.44 11.82 -25.52
N THR A 584 5.23 11.73 -26.11
CA THR A 584 5.10 11.78 -27.58
C THR A 584 5.74 13.10 -28.06
N PRO A 585 6.65 13.08 -29.06
CA PRO A 585 7.24 14.30 -29.61
C PRO A 585 6.13 15.15 -30.26
N GLY A 586 5.64 16.15 -29.54
CA GLY A 586 4.55 17.01 -30.00
C GLY A 586 3.90 17.85 -28.91
N GLY A 587 4.15 17.53 -27.64
CA GLY A 587 3.77 18.38 -26.51
C GLY A 587 4.73 19.55 -26.41
N GLU A 588 4.39 20.69 -26.99
CA GLU A 588 5.19 21.92 -26.84
C GLU A 588 5.34 22.24 -25.37
N SER A 589 6.57 22.20 -24.87
CA SER A 589 6.93 22.71 -23.56
C SER A 589 6.49 24.18 -23.46
N VAL A 590 5.55 24.48 -22.57
CA VAL A 590 5.09 25.85 -22.30
C VAL A 590 6.19 26.66 -21.60
N ALA A 591 7.25 25.97 -21.12
CA ALA A 591 8.35 26.60 -20.41
C ALA A 591 9.04 27.67 -21.27
N GLY A 592 9.04 28.92 -20.77
CA GLY A 592 9.71 30.02 -21.41
C GLY A 592 8.88 30.83 -22.44
N ARG A 593 7.65 30.43 -22.76
CA ARG A 593 6.79 31.19 -23.71
C ARG A 593 6.46 32.61 -23.26
N LEU A 594 6.49 32.91 -21.96
CA LEU A 594 6.34 34.24 -21.42
C LEU A 594 7.66 34.97 -21.17
N SER A 595 8.77 34.46 -21.72
CA SER A 595 10.09 35.06 -21.53
C SER A 595 10.14 36.52 -21.97
N GLY A 596 10.58 37.38 -21.06
CA GLY A 596 10.70 38.82 -21.28
C GLY A 596 9.39 39.64 -21.14
N HIS A 597 8.25 38.99 -20.99
CA HIS A 597 6.99 39.70 -20.76
C HIS A 597 6.85 40.09 -19.29
N LYS A 598 6.42 41.35 -19.07
CA LYS A 598 6.09 41.87 -17.75
C LYS A 598 4.60 41.64 -17.50
N VAL A 599 4.28 40.89 -16.44
CA VAL A 599 2.91 40.57 -16.02
C VAL A 599 2.66 41.22 -14.68
N ALA A 600 1.67 42.10 -14.61
CA ALA A 600 1.19 42.67 -13.37
C ALA A 600 0.25 41.69 -12.67
N LEU A 601 0.46 41.49 -11.38
CA LEU A 601 -0.34 40.59 -10.56
C LEU A 601 -0.97 41.37 -9.42
N ALA A 602 -2.28 41.66 -9.55
CA ALA A 602 -3.08 42.38 -8.58
C ALA A 602 -4.05 41.41 -7.88
N VAL A 603 -3.51 40.57 -7.01
CA VAL A 603 -4.23 39.55 -6.24
C VAL A 603 -4.10 39.84 -4.75
N LYS A 604 -5.25 39.99 -4.09
CA LYS A 604 -5.28 40.32 -2.64
C LYS A 604 -4.84 39.16 -1.77
N HIS A 605 -5.34 37.97 -2.07
CA HIS A 605 -5.06 36.80 -1.27
C HIS A 605 -3.60 36.37 -1.43
N VAL A 606 -2.87 36.31 -0.31
CA VAL A 606 -1.41 36.06 -0.30
C VAL A 606 -1.06 34.70 -0.91
N GLY A 607 -1.78 33.64 -0.52
CA GLY A 607 -1.57 32.29 -1.06
C GLY A 607 -1.75 32.23 -2.56
N LEU A 608 -2.87 32.77 -3.10
CA LEU A 608 -3.15 32.79 -4.54
C LEU A 608 -2.13 33.68 -5.31
N ARG A 609 -1.73 34.79 -4.72
CA ARG A 609 -0.69 35.66 -5.31
C ARG A 609 0.65 34.92 -5.40
N ASN A 610 1.03 34.19 -4.36
CA ASN A 610 2.26 33.40 -4.36
C ASN A 610 2.19 32.26 -5.41
N GLU A 611 1.08 31.52 -5.47
CA GLU A 611 0.83 30.46 -6.44
C GLU A 611 1.00 30.99 -7.88
N LEU A 612 0.25 32.02 -8.24
CA LEU A 612 0.30 32.59 -9.58
C LEU A 612 1.64 33.27 -9.88
N GLY A 613 2.23 33.93 -8.89
CA GLY A 613 3.57 34.51 -9.00
C GLY A 613 4.63 33.47 -9.27
N TYR A 614 4.58 32.33 -8.59
CA TYR A 614 5.46 31.18 -8.84
C TYR A 614 5.25 30.61 -10.25
N LEU A 615 4.00 30.33 -10.63
CA LEU A 615 3.64 29.81 -11.95
C LEU A 615 4.19 30.71 -13.09
N LEU A 616 3.97 32.02 -13.00
CA LEU A 616 4.38 32.96 -14.03
C LEU A 616 5.90 33.10 -14.14
N ARG A 617 6.61 33.14 -12.99
CA ARG A 617 8.08 33.20 -12.96
C ARG A 617 8.70 31.94 -13.55
N GLN A 618 8.14 30.77 -13.26
CA GLN A 618 8.61 29.49 -13.83
C GLN A 618 8.46 29.45 -15.35
N ASN A 619 7.49 30.15 -15.92
CA ASN A 619 7.28 30.24 -17.35
C ASN A 619 7.99 31.46 -18.00
N GLY A 620 8.93 32.07 -17.28
CA GLY A 620 9.82 33.14 -17.78
C GLY A 620 9.26 34.55 -17.71
N ALA A 621 8.08 34.75 -17.13
CA ALA A 621 7.51 36.09 -16.97
C ALA A 621 8.23 36.92 -15.87
N LYS A 622 8.37 38.21 -16.09
CA LYS A 622 8.75 39.19 -15.05
C LYS A 622 7.51 39.64 -14.31
N VAL A 623 7.27 39.02 -13.14
CA VAL A 623 6.08 39.29 -12.32
C VAL A 623 6.25 40.59 -11.54
N MET A 624 5.28 41.49 -11.69
CA MET A 624 5.19 42.74 -10.95
C MET A 624 3.98 42.66 -10.03
N GLU A 625 4.21 42.46 -8.74
CA GLU A 625 3.12 42.51 -7.75
C GLU A 625 2.68 43.95 -7.56
N ARG A 626 1.39 44.22 -7.69
CA ARG A 626 0.79 45.55 -7.60
C ARG A 626 -0.49 45.53 -6.78
N GLU A 627 -0.77 46.60 -6.12
CA GLU A 627 -2.12 46.85 -5.62
C GLU A 627 -3.01 47.40 -6.74
N LEU A 628 -4.29 47.11 -6.63
CA LEU A 628 -5.26 47.46 -7.69
C LEU A 628 -5.24 48.97 -8.08
N GLY A 629 -4.99 49.87 -7.10
CA GLY A 629 -4.89 51.31 -7.32
C GLY A 629 -3.61 51.78 -8.02
N HIS A 630 -2.63 50.93 -8.21
CA HIS A 630 -1.32 51.19 -8.81
C HIS A 630 -1.09 50.41 -10.11
N LEU A 631 -2.16 49.92 -10.74
CA LEU A 631 -2.08 49.28 -12.05
C LEU A 631 -1.85 50.30 -13.18
N ALA A 632 -2.07 51.57 -12.91
CA ALA A 632 -1.82 52.68 -13.82
C ALA A 632 -0.32 52.99 -14.07
N ASP A 633 0.59 52.43 -13.25
CA ASP A 633 2.03 52.62 -13.42
C ASP A 633 2.53 51.98 -14.69
N GLU A 634 3.26 52.68 -15.54
CA GLU A 634 3.82 52.20 -16.80
C GLU A 634 4.74 51.01 -16.63
N GLY A 635 4.64 50.03 -17.51
CA GLY A 635 5.67 48.98 -17.66
C GLY A 635 5.22 47.54 -17.68
N TRP A 636 3.95 47.21 -17.51
CA TRP A 636 3.43 45.84 -17.74
C TRP A 636 2.76 45.74 -19.13
N LYS A 637 2.73 44.51 -19.66
CA LYS A 637 2.02 44.21 -20.92
C LYS A 637 0.74 43.39 -20.69
N LEU A 638 0.66 42.69 -19.62
CA LEU A 638 -0.44 41.78 -19.24
C LEU A 638 -0.74 41.98 -17.77
N ALA A 639 -2.00 41.89 -17.36
CA ALA A 639 -2.38 41.97 -15.96
C ALA A 639 -3.36 40.86 -15.58
N VAL A 640 -3.13 40.25 -14.40
CA VAL A 640 -4.05 39.31 -13.77
C VAL A 640 -4.58 39.97 -12.50
N VAL A 641 -5.89 40.11 -12.41
CA VAL A 641 -6.55 40.90 -11.37
C VAL A 641 -7.58 40.04 -10.64
N ASP A 642 -7.53 40.09 -9.33
CA ASP A 642 -8.51 39.41 -8.47
C ASP A 642 -9.78 40.28 -8.36
N CYS A 643 -10.92 39.76 -8.86
CA CYS A 643 -12.18 40.47 -8.92
C CYS A 643 -13.07 40.07 -7.75
N ASP A 644 -13.01 40.82 -6.67
CA ASP A 644 -13.93 40.72 -5.55
C ASP A 644 -15.16 41.65 -5.71
N ALA A 645 -16.13 41.47 -4.80
CA ALA A 645 -17.38 42.28 -4.82
C ALA A 645 -17.07 43.80 -4.70
N THR A 646 -16.01 44.19 -4.03
CA THR A 646 -15.60 45.59 -3.88
C THR A 646 -15.08 46.17 -5.19
N LEU A 647 -14.39 45.39 -5.99
CA LEU A 647 -13.94 45.80 -7.32
C LEU A 647 -15.13 45.94 -8.26
N VAL A 648 -16.08 44.98 -8.25
CA VAL A 648 -17.30 45.04 -9.05
C VAL A 648 -18.01 46.37 -8.78
N GLN A 649 -18.24 46.70 -7.50
CA GLN A 649 -18.93 47.95 -7.12
C GLN A 649 -18.14 49.20 -7.53
N LYS A 650 -16.82 49.18 -7.45
CA LYS A 650 -15.96 50.30 -7.89
C LYS A 650 -16.04 50.50 -9.40
N LEU A 651 -16.01 49.43 -10.18
CA LEU A 651 -16.08 49.48 -11.65
C LEU A 651 -17.48 49.88 -12.16
N GLU A 652 -18.53 49.70 -11.37
CA GLU A 652 -19.89 50.18 -11.69
C GLU A 652 -20.09 51.67 -11.39
N THR A 653 -19.35 52.22 -10.44
CA THR A 653 -19.55 53.61 -9.93
C THR A 653 -18.50 54.59 -10.38
N ALA A 654 -17.32 54.17 -10.83
CA ALA A 654 -16.22 55.03 -11.23
C ALA A 654 -16.17 55.22 -12.75
N GLU A 655 -15.77 56.44 -13.21
CA GLU A 655 -15.36 56.64 -14.59
C GLU A 655 -14.16 55.73 -14.92
N PRO A 656 -14.11 55.14 -16.12
CA PRO A 656 -13.00 54.23 -16.49
C PRO A 656 -11.66 54.98 -16.40
N ASP A 657 -10.74 54.45 -15.62
CA ASP A 657 -9.37 54.94 -15.56
C ASP A 657 -8.77 54.91 -16.99
N PRO A 658 -8.24 56.05 -17.51
CA PRO A 658 -7.67 56.10 -18.86
C PRO A 658 -6.52 55.10 -19.10
N HIS A 659 -5.91 54.60 -18.03
CA HIS A 659 -4.83 53.60 -18.09
C HIS A 659 -5.34 52.14 -18.02
N TRP A 660 -6.65 51.93 -17.81
CA TRP A 660 -7.26 50.60 -17.80
C TRP A 660 -7.33 50.05 -19.22
N GLN A 661 -6.56 48.97 -19.51
CA GLN A 661 -6.46 48.34 -20.81
C GLN A 661 -7.15 46.96 -20.80
N PRO A 662 -8.47 46.89 -21.08
CA PRO A 662 -9.23 45.63 -20.99
C PRO A 662 -8.65 44.50 -21.82
N GLU A 663 -8.03 44.81 -22.95
CA GLU A 663 -7.49 43.88 -23.91
C GLU A 663 -6.30 43.05 -23.35
N CYS A 664 -5.63 43.58 -22.32
CA CYS A 664 -4.46 42.99 -21.68
C CYS A 664 -4.75 42.49 -20.28
N MET A 665 -5.99 42.58 -19.80
CA MET A 665 -6.36 42.28 -18.43
C MET A 665 -7.22 41.02 -18.33
N PHE A 666 -6.86 40.16 -17.36
CA PHE A 666 -7.57 38.92 -17.06
C PHE A 666 -8.10 38.98 -15.62
N GLY A 667 -9.44 38.86 -15.48
CA GLY A 667 -10.08 38.92 -14.17
C GLY A 667 -10.23 37.52 -13.54
N LEU A 668 -9.85 37.35 -12.29
CA LEU A 668 -10.10 36.12 -11.52
C LEU A 668 -11.39 36.34 -10.71
N VAL A 669 -12.37 35.47 -10.92
CA VAL A 669 -13.70 35.58 -10.32
C VAL A 669 -14.06 34.33 -9.51
N ALA A 670 -14.82 34.50 -8.44
CA ALA A 670 -15.46 33.40 -7.77
C ALA A 670 -16.50 32.73 -8.66
N ILE A 671 -16.62 31.38 -8.58
CA ILE A 671 -17.53 30.63 -9.44
C ILE A 671 -19.00 30.99 -9.19
N ASN A 672 -19.34 31.41 -7.98
CA ASN A 672 -20.70 31.79 -7.55
C ASN A 672 -21.05 33.28 -7.85
N LEU A 673 -20.15 34.02 -8.52
CA LEU A 673 -20.44 35.39 -8.90
C LEU A 673 -21.67 35.47 -9.83
N GLY A 674 -22.58 36.39 -9.55
CA GLY A 674 -23.86 36.53 -10.25
C GLY A 674 -23.73 36.86 -11.76
N PRO A 675 -24.72 36.50 -12.59
CA PRO A 675 -24.66 36.73 -14.04
C PRO A 675 -24.55 38.24 -14.40
N GLN A 676 -25.19 39.11 -13.62
CA GLN A 676 -25.15 40.57 -13.84
C GLN A 676 -23.76 41.11 -13.55
N GLU A 677 -23.17 40.72 -12.42
CA GLU A 677 -21.82 41.10 -12.01
C GLU A 677 -20.77 40.62 -13.03
N ARG A 678 -20.91 39.38 -13.50
CA ARG A 678 -20.06 38.85 -14.58
C ARG A 678 -20.18 39.62 -15.87
N GLN A 679 -21.40 40.07 -16.24
CA GLN A 679 -21.63 40.85 -17.41
C GLN A 679 -21.01 42.25 -17.28
N SER A 680 -21.06 42.85 -16.11
CA SER A 680 -20.39 44.12 -15.81
C SER A 680 -18.88 43.99 -15.98
N LEU A 681 -18.26 42.98 -15.34
CA LEU A 681 -16.82 42.74 -15.41
C LEU A 681 -16.31 42.45 -16.84
N ARG A 682 -17.09 41.77 -17.68
CA ARG A 682 -16.70 41.45 -19.07
C ARG A 682 -16.40 42.69 -19.95
N ARG A 683 -16.85 43.88 -19.53
CA ARG A 683 -16.54 45.14 -20.21
C ARG A 683 -15.15 45.68 -19.87
N HIS A 684 -14.59 45.21 -18.74
CA HIS A 684 -13.36 45.73 -18.18
C HIS A 684 -12.19 44.72 -18.28
N PHE A 685 -12.47 43.49 -18.70
CA PHE A 685 -11.46 42.44 -18.80
C PHE A 685 -11.58 41.70 -20.15
N ARG A 686 -10.44 41.33 -20.71
CA ARG A 686 -10.40 40.50 -21.93
C ARG A 686 -11.10 39.15 -21.68
N MET A 687 -10.87 38.56 -20.52
CA MET A 687 -11.48 37.30 -20.11
C MET A 687 -11.60 37.24 -18.60
N LEU A 688 -12.64 36.53 -18.15
CA LEU A 688 -12.82 36.18 -16.73
C LEU A 688 -12.53 34.69 -16.53
N LEU A 689 -11.69 34.41 -15.57
CA LEU A 689 -11.30 33.06 -15.18
C LEU A 689 -11.91 32.72 -13.81
N ASN A 690 -12.49 31.55 -13.66
CA ASN A 690 -13.02 31.11 -12.39
C ASN A 690 -11.87 30.67 -11.44
N ARG A 691 -12.10 30.83 -10.15
CA ARG A 691 -11.26 30.21 -9.11
C ARG A 691 -11.84 28.87 -8.70
N PRO A 692 -11.00 27.80 -8.49
CA PRO A 692 -9.55 27.77 -8.62
C PRO A 692 -9.06 27.99 -10.05
N VAL A 693 -7.84 28.52 -10.20
CA VAL A 693 -7.32 28.94 -11.51
C VAL A 693 -6.64 27.76 -12.19
N HIS A 694 -7.10 27.37 -13.37
CA HIS A 694 -6.41 26.37 -14.17
C HIS A 694 -5.14 26.95 -14.77
N HIS A 695 -3.98 26.46 -14.33
CA HIS A 695 -2.67 26.99 -14.68
C HIS A 695 -2.39 26.97 -16.17
N ARG A 696 -2.72 25.86 -16.87
CA ARG A 696 -2.53 25.74 -18.31
C ARG A 696 -3.39 26.73 -19.07
N THR A 697 -4.66 26.86 -18.68
CA THR A 697 -5.59 27.79 -19.30
C THR A 697 -5.13 29.25 -19.15
N LEU A 698 -4.70 29.63 -17.96
CA LEU A 698 -4.15 30.97 -17.71
C LEU A 698 -2.92 31.24 -18.57
N LEU A 699 -1.95 30.30 -18.59
CA LEU A 699 -0.71 30.45 -19.38
C LEU A 699 -0.99 30.55 -20.88
N ASP A 700 -1.84 29.70 -21.45
CA ASP A 700 -2.21 29.70 -22.85
C ASP A 700 -2.89 31.03 -23.26
N LEU A 701 -3.74 31.58 -22.40
CA LEU A 701 -4.39 32.87 -22.62
C LEU A 701 -3.40 34.03 -22.58
N LEU A 702 -2.48 34.03 -21.61
CA LEU A 702 -1.44 35.04 -21.50
C LEU A 702 -0.48 35.04 -22.68
N VAL A 703 -0.09 33.83 -23.16
CA VAL A 703 0.75 33.67 -24.36
C VAL A 703 0.04 34.23 -25.60
N LYS A 704 -1.20 33.79 -25.86
CA LYS A 704 -2.00 34.30 -26.98
C LYS A 704 -2.16 35.82 -26.95
N ALA A 705 -2.35 36.39 -25.77
CA ALA A 705 -2.42 37.82 -25.59
C ALA A 705 -1.08 38.53 -25.83
N SER A 706 0.03 37.90 -25.47
CA SER A 706 1.39 38.47 -25.65
C SER A 706 1.84 38.48 -27.10
N GLU A 707 1.37 37.54 -27.93
CA GLU A 707 1.69 37.38 -29.34
C GLU A 707 0.85 38.29 -30.26
N GLY A 708 -0.08 39.07 -29.70
CA GLY A 708 -0.93 39.95 -30.49
C GLY A 708 -1.91 39.22 -31.39
N LEU A 709 -2.10 37.94 -31.25
CA LEU A 709 -3.10 37.14 -31.95
C LEU A 709 -4.49 37.53 -31.44
N ALA A 710 -5.03 38.57 -32.01
CA ALA A 710 -6.41 39.00 -31.85
C ALA A 710 -7.33 38.02 -32.58
N GLY A 711 -7.47 36.86 -32.02
CA GLY A 711 -8.58 35.98 -32.40
C GLY A 711 -9.81 36.44 -31.63
N ASN A 712 -10.71 37.14 -32.32
CA ASN A 712 -12.07 37.35 -31.89
C ASN A 712 -12.75 36.01 -31.66
N THR A 713 -12.56 35.39 -30.50
CA THR A 713 -13.35 34.23 -30.05
C THR A 713 -14.30 34.73 -28.94
N THR A 714 -15.10 35.73 -29.27
CA THR A 714 -16.28 36.09 -28.50
C THR A 714 -17.53 35.58 -29.20
N THR A 715 -17.56 34.27 -29.43
CA THR A 715 -18.84 33.60 -29.59
C THR A 715 -18.84 32.48 -28.56
N PRO A 716 -19.70 32.51 -27.54
CA PRO A 716 -19.90 31.36 -26.69
C PRO A 716 -20.21 30.16 -27.58
N PRO A 717 -19.67 28.97 -27.33
CA PRO A 717 -19.95 27.76 -28.16
C PRO A 717 -21.45 27.45 -28.26
N PHE A 718 -22.27 28.04 -27.44
CA PHE A 718 -23.72 27.96 -27.40
C PHE A 718 -24.41 28.30 -28.71
N PHE A 719 -23.88 29.19 -29.55
CA PHE A 719 -24.55 29.60 -30.81
C PHE A 719 -24.20 28.70 -32.01
N LEU A 720 -23.14 27.91 -31.95
CA LEU A 720 -22.68 27.08 -33.07
C LEU A 720 -23.42 25.73 -33.18
N ALA A 721 -24.02 25.24 -32.12
CA ALA A 721 -24.76 23.98 -32.09
C ALA A 721 -26.25 24.13 -32.44
N LYS A 722 -26.74 25.38 -32.62
CA LYS A 722 -28.14 25.66 -32.87
C LYS A 722 -28.61 25.05 -34.20
N GLY A 723 -29.63 24.18 -34.09
CA GLY A 723 -30.26 23.52 -35.26
C GLY A 723 -29.61 22.22 -35.71
N LEU A 724 -28.64 21.67 -34.94
CA LEU A 724 -28.10 20.32 -35.22
C LEU A 724 -29.16 19.27 -34.92
N ASN A 725 -29.27 18.27 -35.81
CA ASN A 725 -30.07 17.08 -35.58
C ASN A 725 -29.22 15.97 -34.99
N VAL A 726 -29.49 15.59 -33.72
CA VAL A 726 -28.74 14.59 -32.97
C VAL A 726 -29.63 13.37 -32.77
N LEU A 727 -29.13 12.21 -33.17
CA LEU A 727 -29.76 10.91 -32.82
C LEU A 727 -29.10 10.36 -31.56
N VAL A 728 -29.89 10.07 -30.52
CA VAL A 728 -29.46 9.45 -29.28
C VAL A 728 -29.96 8.02 -29.23
N VAL A 729 -29.06 7.06 -29.21
CA VAL A 729 -29.35 5.64 -29.13
C VAL A 729 -28.95 5.18 -27.74
N GLU A 730 -29.92 4.96 -26.88
CA GLU A 730 -29.75 4.65 -25.43
C GLU A 730 -30.99 3.88 -24.98
N ASP A 731 -30.83 2.82 -24.21
CA ASP A 731 -31.94 1.98 -23.69
C ASP A 731 -32.58 2.54 -22.41
N ASP A 732 -31.81 3.29 -21.60
CA ASP A 732 -32.32 3.92 -20.40
C ASP A 732 -33.11 5.20 -20.72
N THR A 733 -34.42 5.16 -20.52
CA THR A 733 -35.33 6.26 -20.78
C THR A 733 -35.06 7.50 -19.92
N VAL A 734 -34.47 7.32 -18.73
CA VAL A 734 -34.08 8.43 -17.86
C VAL A 734 -32.87 9.14 -18.43
N LEU A 735 -31.88 8.40 -18.89
CA LEU A 735 -30.67 8.95 -19.50
C LEU A 735 -31.00 9.61 -20.86
N GLN A 736 -31.90 9.01 -21.64
CA GLN A 736 -32.46 9.67 -22.85
C GLN A 736 -33.00 11.08 -22.56
N ARG A 737 -33.83 11.23 -21.51
CA ARG A 737 -34.41 12.50 -21.09
C ARG A 737 -33.35 13.49 -20.62
N LEU A 738 -32.37 13.02 -19.88
CA LEU A 738 -31.26 13.86 -19.40
C LEU A 738 -30.45 14.42 -20.60
N ILE A 739 -30.06 13.55 -21.53
CA ILE A 739 -29.33 13.93 -22.73
C ILE A 739 -30.16 14.87 -23.57
N SER A 740 -31.47 14.62 -23.71
CA SER A 740 -32.40 15.50 -24.44
C SER A 740 -32.44 16.91 -23.89
N ALA A 741 -32.65 17.00 -22.56
CA ALA A 741 -32.71 18.31 -21.90
C ALA A 741 -31.40 19.07 -22.07
N THR A 742 -30.27 18.39 -21.91
CA THR A 742 -28.94 18.96 -22.11
C THR A 742 -28.74 19.47 -23.54
N LEU A 743 -29.00 18.64 -24.56
CA LEU A 743 -28.83 19.00 -25.96
C LEU A 743 -29.82 20.12 -26.40
N THR A 744 -31.01 20.16 -25.82
CA THR A 744 -31.98 21.22 -26.07
C THR A 744 -31.49 22.56 -25.51
N THR A 745 -30.77 22.61 -24.40
CA THR A 745 -30.17 23.86 -23.91
C THR A 745 -29.11 24.40 -24.87
N PHE A 746 -28.46 23.53 -25.64
CA PHE A 746 -27.52 23.89 -26.72
C PHE A 746 -28.22 24.19 -28.06
N GLY A 747 -29.55 24.10 -28.12
CA GLY A 747 -30.35 24.39 -29.31
C GLY A 747 -30.34 23.28 -30.37
N CYS A 748 -30.01 22.04 -29.98
CA CYS A 748 -30.06 20.87 -30.83
C CYS A 748 -31.47 20.28 -30.91
N HIS A 749 -31.80 19.60 -32.03
CA HIS A 749 -32.98 18.77 -32.18
C HIS A 749 -32.64 17.31 -31.96
N CYS A 750 -33.31 16.65 -31.01
CA CYS A 750 -33.00 15.30 -30.60
C CYS A 750 -34.05 14.29 -31.08
N HIS A 751 -33.59 13.14 -31.59
CA HIS A 751 -34.39 11.94 -31.81
C HIS A 751 -33.83 10.79 -31.02
N PHE A 752 -34.67 9.83 -30.65
CA PHE A 752 -34.29 8.74 -29.75
C PHE A 752 -34.54 7.38 -30.36
N ALA A 753 -33.66 6.41 -30.04
CA ALA A 753 -33.82 5.03 -30.34
C ALA A 753 -33.46 4.19 -29.08
N PRO A 754 -34.26 3.17 -28.74
CA PRO A 754 -34.05 2.39 -27.51
C PRO A 754 -33.00 1.28 -27.63
N ASN A 755 -32.50 0.97 -28.84
CA ASN A 755 -31.47 -0.03 -29.09
C ASN A 755 -30.79 0.20 -30.45
N GLY A 756 -29.73 -0.55 -30.73
CA GLY A 756 -28.95 -0.38 -31.96
C GLY A 756 -29.74 -0.64 -33.24
N ARG A 757 -30.70 -1.58 -33.24
CA ARG A 757 -31.54 -1.91 -34.39
C ARG A 757 -32.42 -0.73 -34.78
N VAL A 758 -33.16 -0.23 -33.81
CA VAL A 758 -34.01 0.97 -34.03
C VAL A 758 -33.15 2.19 -34.37
N GLY A 759 -31.95 2.29 -33.78
CA GLY A 759 -30.98 3.35 -34.10
C GLY A 759 -30.59 3.38 -35.58
N ILE A 760 -30.33 2.21 -36.21
CA ILE A 760 -30.04 2.08 -37.63
C ILE A 760 -31.24 2.48 -38.48
N GLU A 761 -32.45 2.03 -38.15
CA GLU A 761 -33.69 2.34 -38.86
C GLU A 761 -33.99 3.84 -38.85
N VAL A 762 -33.90 4.47 -37.66
CA VAL A 762 -34.14 5.90 -37.48
C VAL A 762 -33.05 6.72 -38.19
N ALA A 763 -31.80 6.32 -38.10
CA ALA A 763 -30.71 6.95 -38.84
C ALA A 763 -30.95 6.88 -40.37
N GLY A 764 -31.47 5.75 -40.90
CA GLY A 764 -31.77 5.55 -42.30
C GLY A 764 -32.95 6.40 -42.79
N ALA A 765 -33.93 6.69 -41.95
CA ALA A 765 -35.12 7.47 -42.27
C ALA A 765 -34.92 8.97 -42.17
N GLY A 766 -33.91 9.47 -41.46
CA GLY A 766 -33.66 10.86 -41.17
C GLY A 766 -32.31 11.38 -41.67
N LYS A 767 -32.12 12.72 -41.53
CA LYS A 767 -30.83 13.37 -41.68
C LYS A 767 -30.34 13.83 -40.33
N TYR A 768 -29.24 13.26 -39.90
CA TYR A 768 -28.60 13.57 -38.63
C TYR A 768 -27.20 14.13 -38.85
N ASP A 769 -26.77 15.01 -37.96
CA ASP A 769 -25.42 15.57 -37.96
C ASP A 769 -24.50 14.75 -37.06
N LEU A 770 -25.04 14.19 -35.97
CA LEU A 770 -24.31 13.49 -34.92
C LEU A 770 -25.14 12.32 -34.36
N ILE A 771 -24.53 11.19 -34.07
CA ILE A 771 -25.13 10.10 -33.31
C ILE A 771 -24.41 9.97 -31.98
N LEU A 772 -25.17 9.98 -30.88
CA LEU A 772 -24.71 9.55 -29.58
C LEU A 772 -25.15 8.09 -29.38
N MET A 773 -24.21 7.14 -29.23
CA MET A 773 -24.46 5.70 -29.29
C MET A 773 -24.01 5.04 -28.01
N ASP A 774 -24.91 4.52 -27.19
CA ASP A 774 -24.53 3.62 -26.12
C ASP A 774 -23.95 2.30 -26.67
N LEU A 775 -22.85 1.86 -26.09
CA LEU A 775 -22.21 0.61 -26.49
C LEU A 775 -22.90 -0.64 -25.91
N HIS A 776 -23.59 -0.50 -24.77
CA HIS A 776 -24.18 -1.64 -24.06
C HIS A 776 -25.70 -1.53 -24.00
N MET A 777 -26.37 -2.12 -24.97
CA MET A 777 -27.83 -2.11 -25.09
C MET A 777 -28.37 -3.51 -25.39
N PRO A 778 -29.61 -3.82 -24.98
CA PRO A 778 -30.26 -5.06 -25.35
C PRO A 778 -30.57 -5.16 -26.84
N GLU A 779 -30.86 -6.36 -27.31
CA GLU A 779 -31.21 -6.72 -28.71
C GLU A 779 -30.06 -6.54 -29.71
N MET A 780 -29.51 -5.35 -29.82
CA MET A 780 -28.33 -5.03 -30.64
C MET A 780 -27.46 -4.03 -29.90
N ASP A 781 -26.23 -4.44 -29.59
CA ASP A 781 -25.23 -3.57 -28.95
C ASP A 781 -24.77 -2.45 -29.90
N GLY A 782 -24.24 -1.36 -29.28
CA GLY A 782 -23.85 -0.19 -30.04
C GLY A 782 -22.68 -0.44 -30.99
N LEU A 783 -21.75 -1.33 -30.62
CA LEU A 783 -20.59 -1.66 -31.46
C LEU A 783 -21.03 -2.32 -32.79
N THR A 784 -21.98 -3.24 -32.70
CA THR A 784 -22.59 -3.89 -33.83
C THR A 784 -23.37 -2.88 -34.69
N ALA A 785 -24.12 -1.98 -34.03
CA ALA A 785 -24.84 -0.91 -34.75
C ALA A 785 -23.90 0.03 -35.51
N VAL A 786 -22.79 0.46 -34.88
CA VAL A 786 -21.77 1.29 -35.54
C VAL A 786 -21.20 0.61 -36.79
N LYS A 787 -20.83 -0.68 -36.70
CA LYS A 787 -20.32 -1.44 -37.85
C LYS A 787 -21.33 -1.49 -39.00
N GLN A 788 -22.59 -1.71 -38.71
CA GLN A 788 -23.67 -1.73 -39.75
C GLN A 788 -23.93 -0.35 -40.34
N ILE A 789 -23.90 0.72 -39.53
CA ILE A 789 -23.98 2.11 -40.07
C ILE A 789 -22.80 2.37 -41.02
N ARG A 790 -21.58 1.99 -40.65
CA ARG A 790 -20.38 2.14 -41.48
C ARG A 790 -20.42 1.24 -42.76
N ALA A 791 -21.08 0.11 -42.66
CA ALA A 791 -21.36 -0.73 -43.87
C ALA A 791 -22.40 -0.12 -44.82
N GLY A 792 -23.20 0.88 -44.35
CA GLY A 792 -24.19 1.59 -45.15
C GLY A 792 -25.61 1.10 -44.95
N GLU A 793 -25.91 0.29 -43.91
CA GLU A 793 -27.26 -0.23 -43.63
C GLU A 793 -28.24 0.90 -43.21
N ALA A 794 -27.72 1.98 -42.63
CA ALA A 794 -28.44 3.21 -42.32
C ALA A 794 -28.55 4.19 -43.54
N GLY A 795 -28.32 3.71 -44.76
CA GLY A 795 -28.25 4.54 -45.97
C GLY A 795 -26.84 5.07 -46.26
N ARG A 796 -26.47 5.17 -47.52
CA ARG A 796 -25.13 5.60 -47.97
C ARG A 796 -24.75 7.00 -47.47
N GLN A 797 -25.71 7.90 -47.28
CA GLN A 797 -25.50 9.27 -46.77
C GLN A 797 -25.05 9.31 -45.30
N ASN A 798 -25.35 8.28 -44.51
CA ASN A 798 -25.02 8.22 -43.07
C ASN A 798 -23.79 7.39 -42.78
N ARG A 799 -23.11 6.85 -43.79
CA ARG A 799 -21.92 6.01 -43.64
C ARG A 799 -20.81 6.73 -42.89
N ASP A 800 -20.62 8.01 -43.14
CA ASP A 800 -19.53 8.82 -42.57
C ASP A 800 -20.04 9.79 -41.48
N ILE A 801 -21.28 9.58 -40.99
CA ILE A 801 -21.82 10.40 -39.91
C ILE A 801 -20.93 10.33 -38.64
N TRP A 802 -20.81 11.47 -37.97
CA TRP A 802 -20.04 11.49 -36.71
C TRP A 802 -20.77 10.72 -35.64
N ILE A 803 -20.08 9.73 -35.03
CA ILE A 803 -20.60 8.88 -33.97
C ILE A 803 -19.75 9.06 -32.72
N ALA A 804 -20.36 9.53 -31.63
CA ALA A 804 -19.75 9.55 -30.32
C ALA A 804 -20.32 8.39 -29.45
N ALA A 805 -19.46 7.49 -29.02
CA ALA A 805 -19.86 6.36 -28.20
C ALA A 805 -20.05 6.79 -26.75
N ILE A 806 -21.10 6.31 -26.11
CA ILE A 806 -21.36 6.44 -24.68
C ILE A 806 -21.01 5.10 -24.02
N THR A 807 -20.13 5.08 -23.00
CA THR A 807 -19.71 3.84 -22.36
C THR A 807 -19.45 4.01 -20.86
N ALA A 808 -19.74 2.96 -20.10
CA ALA A 808 -19.31 2.84 -18.72
C ALA A 808 -17.95 2.12 -18.60
N ASP A 809 -17.47 1.53 -19.70
CA ASP A 809 -16.24 0.75 -19.73
C ASP A 809 -15.05 1.61 -20.16
N HIS A 810 -14.08 1.77 -19.27
CA HIS A 810 -12.89 2.59 -19.48
C HIS A 810 -11.69 1.80 -20.04
N ARG A 811 -11.83 0.49 -20.28
CA ARG A 811 -10.72 -0.36 -20.70
C ARG A 811 -10.19 0.05 -22.09
N PRO A 812 -8.86 0.11 -22.26
CA PRO A 812 -8.22 0.49 -23.52
C PRO A 812 -8.67 -0.37 -24.70
N GLU A 813 -8.85 -1.68 -24.47
CA GLU A 813 -9.24 -2.63 -25.50
C GLU A 813 -10.64 -2.31 -26.06
N MET A 814 -11.57 -1.88 -25.22
CA MET A 814 -12.91 -1.51 -25.65
C MET A 814 -12.89 -0.22 -26.50
N LYS A 815 -12.06 0.74 -26.12
CA LYS A 815 -11.85 1.97 -26.92
C LYS A 815 -11.24 1.65 -28.28
N GLU A 816 -10.24 0.78 -28.32
CA GLU A 816 -9.59 0.36 -29.56
C GLU A 816 -10.58 -0.37 -30.50
N MET A 817 -11.36 -1.32 -29.94
CA MET A 817 -12.40 -2.02 -30.70
C MET A 817 -13.44 -1.05 -31.25
N ALA A 818 -13.85 -0.02 -30.50
CA ALA A 818 -14.82 0.95 -30.96
C ALA A 818 -14.26 1.90 -32.04
N LEU A 819 -12.99 2.29 -31.92
CA LEU A 819 -12.29 3.06 -32.98
C LEU A 819 -12.19 2.26 -34.28
N ILE A 820 -11.82 0.97 -34.21
CA ILE A 820 -11.78 0.06 -35.36
C ILE A 820 -13.17 -0.09 -35.97
N ALA A 821 -14.23 -0.09 -35.16
CA ALA A 821 -15.61 -0.14 -35.65
C ALA A 821 -16.05 1.15 -36.35
N GLY A 822 -15.33 2.26 -36.16
CA GLY A 822 -15.60 3.53 -36.81
C GLY A 822 -16.26 4.59 -35.91
N VAL A 823 -16.12 4.48 -34.59
CA VAL A 823 -16.49 5.54 -33.63
C VAL A 823 -15.52 6.71 -33.77
N ASN A 824 -16.02 7.94 -33.67
CA ASN A 824 -15.22 9.15 -33.83
C ASN A 824 -14.83 9.77 -32.48
N ASP A 825 -15.65 9.60 -31.46
CA ASP A 825 -15.45 10.21 -30.13
C ASP A 825 -16.06 9.36 -29.01
N PHE A 826 -15.70 9.64 -27.75
CA PHE A 826 -16.16 8.90 -26.58
C PHE A 826 -16.70 9.81 -25.50
N LEU A 827 -17.79 9.38 -24.88
CA LEU A 827 -18.41 9.94 -23.69
C LEU A 827 -18.48 8.86 -22.62
N THR A 828 -18.11 9.19 -21.41
CA THR A 828 -18.10 8.23 -20.30
C THR A 828 -19.29 8.41 -19.36
N LYS A 829 -19.95 7.30 -18.98
CA LYS A 829 -21.01 7.33 -17.97
C LYS A 829 -20.37 7.44 -16.56
N PRO A 830 -20.90 8.27 -15.64
CA PRO A 830 -22.08 9.11 -15.78
C PRO A 830 -21.84 10.39 -16.59
N LEU A 831 -22.73 10.70 -17.52
CA LEU A 831 -22.64 11.86 -18.39
C LEU A 831 -22.85 13.16 -17.61
N ARG A 832 -21.96 14.12 -17.80
CA ARG A 832 -22.07 15.48 -17.27
C ARG A 832 -22.37 16.45 -18.40
N LEU A 833 -22.95 17.60 -18.04
CA LEU A 833 -23.20 18.67 -18.99
C LEU A 833 -21.94 19.07 -19.78
N ALA A 834 -20.81 19.21 -19.06
CA ALA A 834 -19.53 19.57 -19.66
C ALA A 834 -18.98 18.52 -20.63
N ASP A 835 -19.24 17.23 -20.40
CA ASP A 835 -18.77 16.15 -21.28
C ASP A 835 -19.50 16.20 -22.64
N ILE A 836 -20.82 16.47 -22.61
CA ILE A 836 -21.65 16.62 -23.80
C ILE A 836 -21.25 17.91 -24.56
N GLU A 837 -21.01 18.99 -23.83
CA GLU A 837 -20.52 20.25 -24.41
C GLU A 837 -19.18 20.07 -25.12
N ALA A 838 -18.22 19.40 -24.46
CA ALA A 838 -16.92 19.12 -25.03
C ALA A 838 -17.00 18.22 -26.28
N ALA A 839 -17.88 17.23 -26.30
CA ALA A 839 -18.09 16.36 -27.47
C ALA A 839 -18.70 17.13 -28.62
N LEU A 840 -19.70 17.99 -28.37
CA LEU A 840 -20.27 18.87 -29.37
C LEU A 840 -19.20 19.84 -29.94
N GLN A 841 -18.33 20.38 -29.11
CA GLN A 841 -17.24 21.24 -29.54
C GLN A 841 -16.26 20.51 -30.47
N ARG A 842 -15.82 19.29 -30.08
CA ARG A 842 -14.94 18.46 -30.93
C ARG A 842 -15.58 18.12 -32.27
N PHE A 843 -16.88 17.80 -32.28
CA PHE A 843 -17.64 17.60 -33.51
C PHE A 843 -17.64 18.85 -34.40
N LEU A 844 -17.94 20.03 -33.83
CA LEU A 844 -18.01 21.30 -34.58
C LEU A 844 -16.64 21.71 -35.15
N ASP A 845 -15.57 21.48 -34.39
CA ASP A 845 -14.20 21.76 -34.84
C ASP A 845 -13.78 20.83 -35.99
N ALA A 846 -14.10 19.55 -35.90
CA ALA A 846 -13.87 18.60 -36.97
C ALA A 846 -14.66 18.96 -38.24
N ARG A 847 -15.92 19.41 -38.08
CA ARG A 847 -16.76 19.86 -39.19
C ARG A 847 -16.20 21.13 -39.85
N LYS A 848 -15.66 22.10 -39.10
CA LYS A 848 -14.99 23.31 -39.64
C LYS A 848 -13.74 22.93 -40.44
N MET A 849 -12.92 22.01 -39.94
CA MET A 849 -11.76 21.52 -40.68
C MET A 849 -12.12 20.81 -41.98
N ALA A 850 -13.21 20.05 -42.00
CA ALA A 850 -13.71 19.37 -43.20
C ALA A 850 -14.28 20.36 -44.27
N LEU A 851 -14.80 21.52 -43.84
CA LEU A 851 -15.35 22.55 -44.75
C LEU A 851 -14.27 23.50 -45.30
N HIS A 852 -13.11 23.62 -44.72
CA HIS A 852 -11.99 24.47 -45.14
C HIS A 852 -10.68 23.69 -45.21
N PRO A 853 -10.50 22.77 -46.18
CA PRO A 853 -9.26 21.98 -46.28
C PRO A 853 -8.03 22.76 -46.80
N ALA A 854 -8.14 24.09 -46.98
CA ALA A 854 -7.08 24.90 -47.59
C ALA A 854 -6.31 25.80 -46.59
N LEU A 855 -6.44 25.62 -45.29
CA LEU A 855 -5.76 26.40 -44.24
C LEU A 855 -4.99 25.55 -43.22
N GLY A 856 -4.58 24.31 -43.63
CA GLY A 856 -3.69 23.43 -42.82
C GLY A 856 -2.33 23.34 -43.47
#